data_43f1727a4fba0b0465c0fcae096c5ad3
#
_entry.id   43f1727a4fba0b0465c0fcae096c5ad3
#
_cell.length_a   1.000
_cell.length_b   1.000
_cell.length_c   1.000
_cell.angle_alpha   90.00
_cell.angle_beta   90.00
_cell.angle_gamma   90.00
#
_symmetry.space_group_name_H-M   'P 1'
#
loop_
_entity.id
_entity.type
_entity.pdbx_description
1 polymer ?
#
loop_
_entity_poly.entity_id
_entity_poly.type
_entity_poly.pdbx_seq_one_letter_code
_entity_poly.pdbx_strand_id
1 'polypeptide(L)'
;MKNFIFKNKRKLKPTIQVAQTECGLCCVRTILEAYGCHKKLTDLRQIKEPGRDGLGLTQLKELLMHMGMDVQTYKIKDLRAFEVVDFPIIAFWKGYHFVCIELFSEKYVIIMDPSIGRIKISINEFQKDFSQYILVAKPNKNFVKIKKNKLDTWKKDYIWPNNMMSLYLGLLMTSIILVIMTLSIPIFTQSLIDKSSYLNSISFVKTIELLLLAIITMIGLNTFRSYLSIKISYKFNWHLLVGAFAHTLSLPAKFFTVRSPGEVIFRLNSLTRIQDVLGITLVQTFLDIVSSIVILGYIFWSSWTLGIIIVTLIMFMFLFLIITQKYVDSATDKELREGSSVQSIQLDALASINSVKLGGYVQSYFSDWKDKLTKLLSASSHRMYLQQGIVGSVLYGMQTIFPLIILVISLYQEKLGTLSLGQVIAIQSTVSMLFNYSNTIFSTLSNIMVVERYIELSEDIFDYPIESSVRSDHIMESGNLSINNLYFQYTSDTKPALKNINLKILDGETVAFVGVSGSGKTTLAKICSSLFEPTKGDIFFSDINFQRYNLDQLRKSISYIPQEAHLHNRTIIENLKLGSQLSEEKIIELCSSLEFLSFISDLPMGYNTVISEMGANLSGGQRQRIHIARAILQNPKILIMDEATSSLDNISQSSVYTELSKLECTKIVIAHRLETILNADKIFVLRDGEIVQTGHHNDLVQQPGDYKDLFNTVIEKEK
;
A
#
# COMPACT_ATOMS: atom_id res chain seq x y z
N MET A 1 37.85 -22.30 -31.31
CA MET A 1 36.79 -21.33 -30.99
C MET A 1 35.43 -22.04 -31.19
N LYS A 2 34.89 -22.66 -30.16
CA LYS A 2 33.58 -23.32 -30.23
C LYS A 2 32.50 -22.26 -30.02
N ASN A 3 31.59 -22.12 -30.98
CA ASN A 3 30.40 -21.28 -30.89
C ASN A 3 29.58 -21.67 -29.64
N PHE A 4 29.54 -20.79 -28.67
CA PHE A 4 28.64 -20.91 -27.51
C PHE A 4 27.20 -20.83 -28.02
N ILE A 5 26.56 -21.97 -28.18
CA ILE A 5 25.12 -22.09 -28.45
C ILE A 5 24.39 -21.74 -27.16
N PHE A 6 23.83 -20.52 -27.10
CA PHE A 6 22.99 -20.03 -26.02
C PHE A 6 21.76 -20.95 -25.85
N LYS A 7 21.83 -21.88 -24.90
CA LYS A 7 20.67 -22.69 -24.50
C LYS A 7 19.64 -21.80 -23.80
N ASN A 8 18.45 -21.69 -24.38
CA ASN A 8 17.20 -21.12 -23.86
C ASN A 8 17.30 -19.70 -23.24
N LYS A 9 17.29 -18.67 -24.09
CA LYS A 9 17.09 -17.26 -23.67
C LYS A 9 15.63 -17.03 -23.25
N ARG A 10 15.31 -17.17 -21.98
CA ARG A 10 14.05 -16.62 -21.44
C ARG A 10 14.32 -15.22 -20.92
N LYS A 11 13.75 -14.23 -21.59
CA LYS A 11 13.87 -12.83 -21.15
C LYS A 11 13.04 -12.65 -19.89
N LEU A 12 13.69 -12.25 -18.79
CA LEU A 12 13.04 -11.99 -17.52
C LEU A 12 12.36 -10.61 -17.53
N LYS A 13 11.18 -10.54 -16.92
CA LYS A 13 10.57 -9.27 -16.52
C LYS A 13 10.93 -9.02 -15.06
N PRO A 14 11.48 -7.84 -14.72
CA PRO A 14 11.82 -7.55 -13.34
C PRO A 14 10.54 -7.41 -12.49
N THR A 15 10.48 -8.16 -11.41
CA THR A 15 9.56 -7.88 -10.31
C THR A 15 10.31 -7.01 -9.31
N ILE A 16 9.76 -5.82 -9.04
CA ILE A 16 10.42 -4.83 -8.20
C ILE A 16 9.94 -5.03 -6.76
N GLN A 17 10.88 -5.04 -5.80
CA GLN A 17 10.54 -5.04 -4.38
C GLN A 17 10.13 -3.64 -3.92
N VAL A 18 9.17 -3.59 -3.03
CA VAL A 18 8.73 -2.36 -2.35
C VAL A 18 9.33 -2.31 -0.95
N ALA A 19 9.27 -3.44 -0.22
CA ALA A 19 9.93 -3.60 1.06
C ALA A 19 11.32 -4.25 0.90
N GLN A 20 12.26 -3.90 1.78
CA GLN A 20 13.61 -4.47 1.75
C GLN A 20 13.63 -5.98 1.96
N THR A 21 12.64 -6.52 2.66
CA THR A 21 12.50 -7.95 3.00
C THR A 21 11.95 -8.81 1.88
N GLU A 22 11.54 -8.23 0.74
CA GLU A 22 10.80 -8.90 -0.34
C GLU A 22 11.68 -9.39 -1.50
N CYS A 23 12.99 -9.17 -1.46
CA CYS A 23 13.88 -9.52 -2.56
C CYS A 23 13.74 -10.99 -2.99
N GLY A 24 13.64 -11.91 -2.03
CA GLY A 24 13.45 -13.34 -2.29
C GLY A 24 12.11 -13.65 -2.99
N LEU A 25 10.99 -13.09 -2.52
CA LEU A 25 9.67 -13.26 -3.14
C LEU A 25 9.62 -12.71 -4.58
N CYS A 26 10.23 -11.55 -4.78
CA CYS A 26 10.34 -10.94 -6.11
C CYS A 26 11.14 -11.82 -7.07
N CYS A 27 12.22 -12.46 -6.59
CA CYS A 27 12.96 -13.43 -7.36
C CYS A 27 12.13 -14.67 -7.69
N VAL A 28 11.37 -15.22 -6.73
CA VAL A 28 10.45 -16.34 -6.97
C VAL A 28 9.42 -15.99 -8.03
N ARG A 29 8.73 -14.84 -7.90
CA ARG A 29 7.76 -14.37 -8.90
C ARG A 29 8.41 -14.24 -10.27
N THR A 30 9.59 -13.63 -10.36
CA THR A 30 10.33 -13.47 -11.63
C THR A 30 10.61 -14.82 -12.30
N ILE A 31 11.01 -15.85 -11.53
CA ILE A 31 11.21 -17.20 -12.04
C ILE A 31 9.89 -17.82 -12.50
N LEU A 32 8.81 -17.74 -11.71
CA LEU A 32 7.50 -18.28 -12.06
C LEU A 32 6.94 -17.65 -13.35
N GLU A 33 7.05 -16.33 -13.50
CA GLU A 33 6.64 -15.61 -14.72
C GLU A 33 7.44 -16.05 -15.95
N ALA A 34 8.74 -16.32 -15.80
CA ALA A 34 9.57 -16.83 -16.89
C ALA A 34 9.11 -18.19 -17.41
N TYR A 35 8.42 -18.97 -16.58
CA TYR A 35 7.83 -20.26 -16.96
C TYR A 35 6.33 -20.16 -17.28
N GLY A 36 5.73 -18.96 -17.24
CA GLY A 36 4.34 -18.70 -17.63
C GLY A 36 3.31 -18.84 -16.51
N CYS A 37 3.74 -18.79 -15.25
CA CYS A 37 2.86 -18.72 -14.10
C CYS A 37 2.82 -17.28 -13.56
N HIS A 38 1.74 -16.55 -13.86
CA HIS A 38 1.55 -15.15 -13.44
C HIS A 38 0.80 -15.06 -12.12
N LYS A 39 1.45 -15.44 -11.02
CA LYS A 39 0.93 -15.22 -9.67
C LYS A 39 1.29 -13.82 -9.17
N LYS A 40 0.39 -13.23 -8.38
CA LYS A 40 0.65 -11.96 -7.69
C LYS A 40 1.65 -12.16 -6.56
N LEU A 41 2.33 -11.08 -6.18
CA LEU A 41 3.22 -11.09 -5.02
C LEU A 41 2.44 -11.35 -3.73
N THR A 42 1.21 -10.83 -3.64
CA THR A 42 0.28 -11.05 -2.53
C THR A 42 -0.09 -12.52 -2.34
N ASP A 43 -0.34 -13.27 -3.42
CA ASP A 43 -0.62 -14.71 -3.36
C ASP A 43 0.59 -15.49 -2.82
N LEU A 44 1.81 -15.10 -3.24
CA LEU A 44 3.04 -15.72 -2.75
C LEU A 44 3.29 -15.41 -1.27
N ARG A 45 2.95 -14.21 -0.82
CA ARG A 45 3.01 -13.83 0.60
C ARG A 45 2.04 -14.63 1.45
N GLN A 46 0.83 -14.90 0.98
CA GLN A 46 -0.14 -15.74 1.71
C GLN A 46 0.39 -17.17 1.92
N ILE A 47 1.15 -17.71 0.96
CA ILE A 47 1.78 -19.03 1.08
C ILE A 47 2.98 -18.95 2.03
N LYS A 48 3.82 -17.91 1.89
CA LYS A 48 5.06 -17.74 2.64
C LYS A 48 5.32 -16.25 2.90
N GLU A 49 4.91 -15.78 4.08
CA GLU A 49 5.07 -14.38 4.45
C GLU A 49 6.50 -14.09 4.88
N PRO A 50 7.22 -13.12 4.27
CA PRO A 50 8.56 -12.76 4.69
C PRO A 50 8.51 -12.13 6.09
N GLY A 51 9.43 -12.57 6.95
CA GLY A 51 9.65 -11.94 8.25
C GLY A 51 10.34 -10.57 8.11
N ARG A 52 10.64 -9.94 9.25
CA ARG A 52 11.41 -8.68 9.27
C ARG A 52 12.80 -8.82 8.65
N ASP A 53 13.37 -10.01 8.64
CA ASP A 53 14.69 -10.33 8.07
C ASP A 53 14.60 -10.87 6.63
N GLY A 54 13.41 -10.94 6.03
CA GLY A 54 13.17 -11.51 4.72
C GLY A 54 13.09 -13.06 4.73
N LEU A 55 13.18 -13.67 3.54
CA LEU A 55 13.17 -15.14 3.36
C LEU A 55 14.59 -15.66 3.11
N GLY A 56 14.95 -16.79 3.75
CA GLY A 56 16.19 -17.49 3.50
C GLY A 56 16.12 -18.44 2.29
N LEU A 57 17.26 -18.98 1.86
CA LEU A 57 17.37 -19.91 0.72
C LEU A 57 16.46 -21.15 0.85
N THR A 58 16.37 -21.72 2.07
CA THR A 58 15.53 -22.91 2.33
C THR A 58 14.06 -22.58 2.09
N GLN A 59 13.63 -21.41 2.54
CA GLN A 59 12.26 -20.93 2.44
C GLN A 59 11.87 -20.64 0.98
N LEU A 60 12.77 -20.04 0.20
CA LEU A 60 12.59 -19.82 -1.23
C LEU A 60 12.49 -21.14 -1.99
N LYS A 61 13.30 -22.14 -1.59
CA LYS A 61 13.24 -23.49 -2.13
C LYS A 61 11.87 -24.13 -1.88
N GLU A 62 11.39 -24.12 -0.62
CA GLU A 62 10.08 -24.65 -0.24
C GLU A 62 8.94 -23.97 -0.99
N LEU A 63 8.96 -22.64 -1.11
CA LEU A 63 7.95 -21.88 -1.84
C LEU A 63 7.90 -22.28 -3.32
N LEU A 64 9.05 -22.38 -3.99
CA LEU A 64 9.12 -22.83 -5.38
C LEU A 64 8.67 -24.29 -5.54
N MET A 65 9.00 -25.18 -4.60
CA MET A 65 8.53 -26.58 -4.60
C MET A 65 7.01 -26.64 -4.43
N HIS A 66 6.44 -25.84 -3.55
CA HIS A 66 4.98 -25.71 -3.39
C HIS A 66 4.29 -25.24 -4.68
N MET A 67 5.00 -24.42 -5.49
CA MET A 67 4.54 -23.94 -6.78
C MET A 67 4.73 -24.96 -7.92
N GLY A 68 5.10 -26.21 -7.62
CA GLY A 68 5.27 -27.27 -8.62
C GLY A 68 6.61 -27.17 -9.37
N MET A 69 7.67 -26.71 -8.73
CA MET A 69 9.00 -26.69 -9.32
C MET A 69 9.93 -27.69 -8.62
N ASP A 70 10.82 -28.31 -9.38
CA ASP A 70 11.95 -29.07 -8.86
C ASP A 70 13.10 -28.10 -8.59
N VAL A 71 13.56 -28.05 -7.34
CA VAL A 71 14.48 -27.02 -6.88
C VAL A 71 15.72 -27.62 -6.22
N GLN A 72 16.88 -27.19 -6.68
CA GLN A 72 18.17 -27.60 -6.14
C GLN A 72 18.99 -26.37 -5.74
N THR A 73 19.67 -26.46 -4.60
CA THR A 73 20.56 -25.42 -4.09
C THR A 73 21.99 -25.87 -4.24
N TYR A 74 22.84 -25.03 -4.82
CA TYR A 74 24.26 -25.30 -5.01
C TYR A 74 25.14 -24.23 -4.38
N LYS A 75 26.29 -24.68 -3.85
CA LYS A 75 27.38 -23.78 -3.46
C LYS A 75 28.42 -23.76 -4.58
N ILE A 76 28.58 -22.64 -5.22
CA ILE A 76 29.46 -22.41 -6.35
C ILE A 76 30.82 -21.91 -5.85
N LYS A 77 31.88 -22.68 -6.05
CA LYS A 77 33.25 -22.31 -5.72
C LYS A 77 34.01 -21.72 -6.91
N ASP A 78 33.69 -22.18 -8.12
CA ASP A 78 34.30 -21.74 -9.39
C ASP A 78 33.21 -21.25 -10.35
N LEU A 79 33.40 -20.05 -10.92
CA LEU A 79 32.46 -19.44 -11.86
C LEU A 79 32.25 -20.26 -13.14
N ARG A 80 33.16 -21.18 -13.50
CA ARG A 80 32.97 -22.11 -14.62
C ARG A 80 31.77 -23.02 -14.45
N ALA A 81 31.33 -23.24 -13.20
CA ALA A 81 30.12 -24.03 -12.92
C ALA A 81 28.85 -23.42 -13.55
N PHE A 82 28.82 -22.11 -13.81
CA PHE A 82 27.69 -21.46 -14.50
C PHE A 82 27.52 -21.88 -15.97
N GLU A 83 28.52 -22.46 -16.59
CA GLU A 83 28.44 -22.98 -17.96
C GLU A 83 27.49 -24.20 -18.07
N VAL A 84 27.31 -24.93 -16.98
CA VAL A 84 26.50 -26.16 -16.94
C VAL A 84 25.09 -25.91 -16.41
N VAL A 85 24.86 -24.74 -15.80
CA VAL A 85 23.58 -24.40 -15.14
C VAL A 85 22.58 -23.83 -16.16
N ASP A 86 21.33 -24.29 -16.09
CA ASP A 86 20.22 -23.75 -16.89
C ASP A 86 19.66 -22.46 -16.26
N PHE A 87 19.62 -21.39 -17.02
CA PHE A 87 19.04 -20.11 -16.61
C PHE A 87 17.54 -20.01 -16.91
N PRO A 88 16.74 -19.23 -16.14
CA PRO A 88 17.12 -18.32 -15.05
C PRO A 88 17.30 -19.01 -13.69
N ILE A 89 18.12 -18.42 -12.82
CA ILE A 89 18.42 -18.91 -11.47
C ILE A 89 18.34 -17.78 -10.45
N ILE A 90 18.12 -18.12 -9.16
CA ILE A 90 18.23 -17.17 -8.06
C ILE A 90 19.65 -17.27 -7.46
N ALA A 91 20.29 -16.15 -7.22
CA ALA A 91 21.60 -16.06 -6.58
C ALA A 91 21.54 -15.24 -5.29
N PHE A 92 22.28 -15.68 -4.27
CA PHE A 92 22.49 -14.93 -3.04
C PHE A 92 23.54 -13.87 -3.27
N TRP A 93 23.27 -12.64 -2.86
CA TRP A 93 23.97 -11.44 -3.26
C TRP A 93 24.39 -10.59 -2.07
N LYS A 94 25.63 -10.11 -2.04
CA LYS A 94 26.16 -9.23 -0.98
C LYS A 94 26.00 -9.74 0.45
N GLY A 95 25.69 -11.03 0.65
CA GLY A 95 25.48 -11.61 1.97
C GLY A 95 24.11 -11.39 2.62
N TYR A 96 23.23 -10.59 2.03
CA TYR A 96 21.91 -10.25 2.59
C TYR A 96 20.78 -10.10 1.57
N HIS A 97 21.06 -10.22 0.29
CA HIS A 97 20.10 -9.93 -0.80
C HIS A 97 19.94 -11.10 -1.76
N PHE A 98 18.86 -11.15 -2.55
CA PHE A 98 18.64 -12.12 -3.60
C PHE A 98 18.42 -11.43 -4.94
N VAL A 99 19.01 -11.98 -6.00
CA VAL A 99 18.87 -11.53 -7.38
C VAL A 99 18.61 -12.72 -8.31
N CYS A 100 17.96 -12.49 -9.47
CA CYS A 100 17.86 -13.51 -10.51
C CYS A 100 18.95 -13.29 -11.57
N ILE A 101 19.66 -14.34 -11.93
CA ILE A 101 20.60 -14.30 -13.06
C ILE A 101 19.85 -14.74 -14.30
N GLU A 102 19.78 -13.83 -15.30
CA GLU A 102 19.14 -14.10 -16.61
C GLU A 102 20.13 -14.72 -17.60
N LEU A 103 21.35 -14.21 -17.59
CA LEU A 103 22.40 -14.62 -18.52
C LEU A 103 23.78 -14.48 -17.87
N PHE A 104 24.60 -15.50 -18.05
CA PHE A 104 26.00 -15.48 -17.69
C PHE A 104 26.86 -15.61 -18.96
N SER A 105 27.83 -14.73 -19.17
CA SER A 105 28.75 -14.72 -20.31
C SER A 105 30.17 -14.44 -19.82
N GLU A 106 31.20 -14.79 -20.59
CA GLU A 106 32.60 -14.58 -20.25
C GLU A 106 32.98 -13.11 -19.95
N LYS A 107 32.22 -12.14 -20.45
CA LYS A 107 32.55 -10.70 -20.29
C LYS A 107 31.58 -9.97 -19.34
N TYR A 108 30.35 -10.46 -19.21
CA TYR A 108 29.31 -9.78 -18.41
C TYR A 108 28.23 -10.74 -17.95
N VAL A 109 27.55 -10.35 -16.91
CA VAL A 109 26.36 -11.04 -16.36
C VAL A 109 25.17 -10.11 -16.43
N ILE A 110 24.01 -10.63 -16.86
CA ILE A 110 22.75 -9.91 -16.78
C ILE A 110 21.99 -10.43 -15.56
N ILE A 111 21.76 -9.56 -14.61
CA ILE A 111 21.02 -9.86 -13.39
C ILE A 111 19.72 -9.03 -13.34
N MET A 112 18.72 -9.64 -12.75
CA MET A 112 17.47 -9.00 -12.35
C MET A 112 17.53 -8.82 -10.85
N ASP A 113 17.88 -7.63 -10.44
CA ASP A 113 17.89 -7.24 -9.04
C ASP A 113 16.53 -6.66 -8.67
N PRO A 114 15.80 -7.23 -7.70
CA PRO A 114 14.51 -6.70 -7.26
C PRO A 114 14.57 -5.25 -6.78
N SER A 115 15.73 -4.78 -6.32
CA SER A 115 15.90 -3.41 -5.84
C SER A 115 16.21 -2.40 -6.95
N ILE A 116 16.86 -2.84 -8.05
CA ILE A 116 17.38 -1.95 -9.09
C ILE A 116 16.75 -2.23 -10.46
N GLY A 117 16.26 -3.45 -10.67
CA GLY A 117 15.74 -3.95 -11.93
C GLY A 117 16.80 -4.69 -12.75
N ARG A 118 16.69 -4.64 -14.07
CA ARG A 118 17.61 -5.34 -14.98
C ARG A 118 18.89 -4.57 -15.16
N ILE A 119 20.00 -5.14 -14.72
CA ILE A 119 21.33 -4.55 -14.86
C ILE A 119 22.30 -5.50 -15.56
N LYS A 120 23.26 -4.91 -16.24
CA LYS A 120 24.38 -5.61 -16.87
C LYS A 120 25.65 -5.20 -16.13
N ILE A 121 26.33 -6.18 -15.52
CA ILE A 121 27.54 -5.96 -14.74
C ILE A 121 28.71 -6.73 -15.32
N SER A 122 29.94 -6.28 -15.05
CA SER A 122 31.15 -7.00 -15.42
C SER A 122 31.33 -8.27 -14.55
N ILE A 123 32.09 -9.24 -15.04
CA ILE A 123 32.39 -10.46 -14.25
C ILE A 123 33.12 -10.13 -12.94
N ASN A 124 34.02 -9.15 -12.97
CA ASN A 124 34.77 -8.75 -11.76
C ASN A 124 33.86 -8.18 -10.68
N GLU A 125 32.90 -7.34 -11.05
CA GLU A 125 31.88 -6.82 -10.14
C GLU A 125 30.95 -7.96 -9.64
N PHE A 126 30.57 -8.86 -10.54
CA PHE A 126 29.77 -10.02 -10.16
C PHE A 126 30.48 -10.88 -9.11
N GLN A 127 31.75 -11.19 -9.32
CA GLN A 127 32.54 -12.04 -8.42
C GLN A 127 32.70 -11.42 -7.03
N LYS A 128 32.81 -10.09 -6.95
CA LYS A 128 32.94 -9.36 -5.68
C LYS A 128 31.66 -9.44 -4.82
N ASP A 129 30.49 -9.36 -5.45
CA ASP A 129 29.22 -9.24 -4.77
C ASP A 129 28.48 -10.60 -4.63
N PHE A 130 28.90 -11.64 -5.35
CA PHE A 130 28.28 -12.97 -5.34
C PHE A 130 28.61 -13.77 -4.09
N SER A 131 27.61 -14.18 -3.33
CA SER A 131 27.76 -14.89 -2.05
C SER A 131 27.79 -16.42 -2.18
N GLN A 132 28.25 -16.95 -3.30
CA GLN A 132 28.50 -18.37 -3.59
C GLN A 132 27.30 -19.32 -3.62
N TYR A 133 26.10 -18.91 -3.24
CA TYR A 133 24.92 -19.77 -3.23
C TYR A 133 23.97 -19.44 -4.37
N ILE A 134 23.50 -20.49 -5.06
CA ILE A 134 22.48 -20.37 -6.09
C ILE A 134 21.34 -21.35 -5.87
N LEU A 135 20.17 -21.01 -6.39
CA LEU A 135 19.00 -21.84 -6.40
C LEU A 135 18.53 -22.00 -7.84
N VAL A 136 18.51 -23.24 -8.32
CA VAL A 136 18.10 -23.62 -9.68
C VAL A 136 16.72 -24.24 -9.58
N ALA A 137 15.76 -23.71 -10.35
CA ALA A 137 14.37 -24.16 -10.33
C ALA A 137 13.91 -24.52 -11.74
N LYS A 138 13.30 -25.69 -11.89
CA LYS A 138 12.71 -26.19 -13.15
C LYS A 138 11.28 -26.64 -12.92
N PRO A 139 10.33 -26.38 -13.85
CA PRO A 139 8.96 -26.87 -13.70
C PRO A 139 8.92 -28.39 -13.66
N ASN A 140 8.18 -28.96 -12.72
CA ASN A 140 7.86 -30.39 -12.67
C ASN A 140 6.48 -30.68 -13.29
N LYS A 141 6.01 -31.91 -13.17
CA LYS A 141 4.71 -32.35 -13.73
C LYS A 141 3.50 -31.65 -13.10
N ASN A 142 3.66 -31.12 -11.89
CA ASN A 142 2.61 -30.45 -11.13
C ASN A 142 2.59 -28.92 -11.36
N PHE A 143 3.49 -28.40 -12.19
CA PHE A 143 3.57 -26.97 -12.46
C PHE A 143 2.38 -26.49 -13.31
N VAL A 144 1.60 -25.56 -12.76
CA VAL A 144 0.42 -25.00 -13.42
C VAL A 144 0.76 -23.64 -14.02
N LYS A 145 0.54 -23.49 -15.33
CA LYS A 145 0.62 -22.17 -15.99
C LYS A 145 -0.62 -21.38 -15.71
N ILE A 146 -0.46 -20.19 -15.12
CA ILE A 146 -1.55 -19.28 -14.78
C ILE A 146 -1.42 -18.05 -15.67
N LYS A 147 -2.49 -17.73 -16.42
CA LYS A 147 -2.55 -16.50 -17.23
C LYS A 147 -2.74 -15.27 -16.30
N LYS A 148 -2.19 -14.13 -16.70
CA LYS A 148 -2.41 -12.87 -15.98
C LYS A 148 -3.92 -12.55 -15.99
N ASN A 149 -4.57 -12.55 -14.83
CA ASN A 149 -5.95 -12.08 -14.68
C ASN A 149 -5.97 -10.55 -14.85
N LYS A 150 -6.81 -10.05 -15.74
CA LYS A 150 -6.82 -8.62 -16.08
C LYS A 150 -7.64 -7.75 -15.15
N LEU A 151 -8.54 -8.31 -14.35
CA LEU A 151 -9.42 -7.54 -13.45
C LEU A 151 -9.61 -8.28 -12.14
N ASP A 152 -9.14 -7.66 -11.08
CA ASP A 152 -9.34 -8.14 -9.71
C ASP A 152 -10.65 -7.62 -9.13
N THR A 153 -11.28 -8.42 -8.26
CA THR A 153 -12.58 -8.12 -7.66
C THR A 153 -12.60 -6.81 -6.88
N TRP A 154 -11.53 -6.49 -6.14
CA TRP A 154 -11.45 -5.26 -5.36
C TRP A 154 -11.48 -3.99 -6.22
N LYS A 155 -10.93 -4.04 -7.44
CA LYS A 155 -10.99 -2.90 -8.40
C LYS A 155 -12.42 -2.51 -8.72
N LYS A 156 -13.34 -3.49 -8.76
CA LYS A 156 -14.75 -3.22 -9.02
C LYS A 156 -15.44 -2.57 -7.83
N ASP A 157 -15.14 -3.03 -6.62
CA ASP A 157 -15.83 -2.59 -5.42
C ASP A 157 -15.35 -1.22 -4.90
N TYR A 158 -14.05 -0.90 -5.07
CA TYR A 158 -13.45 0.34 -4.57
C TYR A 158 -13.28 1.43 -5.63
N ILE A 159 -13.17 1.08 -6.92
CA ILE A 159 -12.97 2.06 -7.99
C ILE A 159 -14.31 2.61 -8.52
N TRP A 160 -15.37 1.80 -8.60
CA TRP A 160 -16.62 2.22 -9.24
C TRP A 160 -17.75 2.49 -8.24
N PRO A 161 -18.05 3.78 -7.92
CA PRO A 161 -19.18 4.10 -7.07
C PRO A 161 -20.52 3.78 -7.75
N ASN A 162 -21.46 3.26 -6.97
CA ASN A 162 -22.82 3.00 -7.40
C ASN A 162 -23.56 4.33 -7.70
N ASN A 163 -24.55 4.32 -8.58
CA ASN A 163 -25.44 5.45 -8.90
C ASN A 163 -24.76 6.67 -9.59
N MET A 164 -23.81 6.45 -10.51
CA MET A 164 -23.24 7.54 -11.30
C MET A 164 -23.78 7.61 -12.75
N MET A 165 -24.64 6.68 -13.16
CA MET A 165 -25.11 6.55 -14.54
C MET A 165 -25.77 7.84 -15.05
N SER A 166 -26.57 8.53 -14.23
CA SER A 166 -27.22 9.79 -14.62
C SER A 166 -26.22 10.92 -14.88
N LEU A 167 -25.11 10.96 -14.10
CA LEU A 167 -24.04 11.94 -14.32
C LEU A 167 -23.26 11.65 -15.60
N TYR A 168 -22.94 10.36 -15.86
CA TYR A 168 -22.28 9.96 -17.11
C TYR A 168 -23.19 10.22 -18.34
N LEU A 169 -24.48 9.95 -18.22
CA LEU A 169 -25.44 10.24 -19.30
C LEU A 169 -25.53 11.75 -19.58
N GLY A 170 -25.63 12.57 -18.52
CA GLY A 170 -25.62 14.03 -18.63
C GLY A 170 -24.36 14.57 -19.29
N LEU A 171 -23.20 14.03 -18.89
CA LEU A 171 -21.90 14.36 -19.44
C LEU A 171 -21.79 13.95 -20.93
N LEU A 172 -22.27 12.76 -21.29
CA LEU A 172 -22.29 12.28 -22.67
C LEU A 172 -23.19 13.17 -23.56
N MET A 173 -24.40 13.49 -23.10
CA MET A 173 -25.33 14.35 -23.85
C MET A 173 -24.76 15.76 -24.06
N THR A 174 -24.22 16.40 -23.02
CA THR A 174 -23.59 17.73 -23.15
C THR A 174 -22.39 17.70 -24.10
N SER A 175 -21.65 16.61 -24.13
CA SER A 175 -20.48 16.47 -25.00
C SER A 175 -20.86 16.24 -26.44
N ILE A 176 -21.90 15.47 -26.74
CA ILE A 176 -22.41 15.29 -28.09
C ILE A 176 -22.87 16.64 -28.62
N ILE A 177 -23.60 17.44 -27.82
CA ILE A 177 -24.03 18.78 -28.21
C ILE A 177 -22.83 19.68 -28.52
N LEU A 178 -21.80 19.67 -27.66
CA LEU A 178 -20.58 20.44 -27.89
C LEU A 178 -19.81 19.99 -29.13
N VAL A 179 -19.75 18.68 -29.43
CA VAL A 179 -19.12 18.18 -30.68
C VAL A 179 -19.89 18.65 -31.92
N ILE A 180 -21.21 18.59 -31.90
CA ILE A 180 -22.04 19.08 -32.99
C ILE A 180 -21.82 20.59 -33.20
N MET A 181 -21.79 21.38 -32.13
CA MET A 181 -21.50 22.81 -32.19
C MET A 181 -20.09 23.11 -32.73
N THR A 182 -19.07 22.36 -32.26
CA THR A 182 -17.69 22.53 -32.75
C THR A 182 -17.53 22.15 -34.21
N LEU A 183 -18.21 21.09 -34.68
CA LEU A 183 -18.25 20.73 -36.10
C LEU A 183 -19.05 21.69 -36.98
N SER A 184 -20.03 22.39 -36.41
CA SER A 184 -20.78 23.38 -37.18
C SER A 184 -19.91 24.55 -37.67
N ILE A 185 -18.82 24.88 -36.95
CA ILE A 185 -17.91 25.98 -37.33
C ILE A 185 -17.18 25.70 -38.66
N PRO A 186 -16.49 24.56 -38.87
CA PRO A 186 -15.90 24.21 -40.16
C PRO A 186 -16.93 24.15 -41.32
N ILE A 187 -18.09 23.56 -41.05
CA ILE A 187 -19.18 23.45 -42.06
C ILE A 187 -19.72 24.82 -42.42
N PHE A 188 -19.89 25.70 -41.44
CA PHE A 188 -20.31 27.09 -41.71
C PHE A 188 -19.24 27.85 -42.52
N THR A 189 -17.94 27.69 -42.16
CA THR A 189 -16.82 28.27 -42.89
C THR A 189 -16.77 27.78 -44.34
N GLN A 190 -17.02 26.49 -44.59
CA GLN A 190 -17.17 25.93 -45.92
C GLN A 190 -18.28 26.63 -46.71
N SER A 191 -19.48 26.76 -46.11
CA SER A 191 -20.62 27.37 -46.76
C SER A 191 -20.38 28.84 -47.11
N LEU A 192 -19.66 29.59 -46.28
CA LEU A 192 -19.29 30.98 -46.53
C LEU A 192 -18.32 31.12 -47.72
N ILE A 193 -17.38 30.20 -47.86
CA ILE A 193 -16.38 30.26 -48.95
C ILE A 193 -16.95 29.79 -50.26
N ASP A 194 -17.69 28.67 -50.27
CA ASP A 194 -18.23 28.07 -51.50
C ASP A 194 -19.41 28.87 -52.08
N LYS A 195 -20.18 29.57 -51.23
CA LYS A 195 -21.34 30.35 -51.65
C LYS A 195 -21.20 31.82 -51.22
N SER A 196 -20.30 32.54 -51.87
CA SER A 196 -20.09 33.98 -51.62
C SER A 196 -21.37 34.84 -51.75
N SER A 197 -22.40 34.36 -52.48
CA SER A 197 -23.72 34.96 -52.53
C SER A 197 -24.50 34.99 -51.20
N TYR A 198 -24.14 34.13 -50.24
CA TYR A 198 -24.74 34.14 -48.88
C TYR A 198 -24.43 35.43 -48.12
N LEU A 199 -23.24 36.00 -48.29
CA LEU A 199 -22.85 37.26 -47.67
C LEU A 199 -23.69 38.48 -48.19
N ASN A 200 -24.23 38.38 -49.37
CA ASN A 200 -25.13 39.43 -49.94
C ASN A 200 -26.56 39.34 -49.43
N SER A 201 -27.00 38.19 -48.91
CA SER A 201 -28.34 37.91 -48.42
C SER A 201 -28.57 38.04 -46.94
N ILE A 202 -27.49 37.89 -46.11
CA ILE A 202 -27.56 37.96 -44.67
C ILE A 202 -26.90 39.26 -44.19
N SER A 203 -27.61 40.03 -43.34
CA SER A 203 -27.01 41.21 -42.72
C SER A 203 -25.79 40.82 -41.89
N PHE A 204 -24.64 41.46 -42.12
CA PHE A 204 -23.38 41.28 -41.36
C PHE A 204 -23.61 41.31 -39.86
N VAL A 205 -24.49 42.21 -39.37
CA VAL A 205 -24.83 42.31 -37.94
C VAL A 205 -25.50 41.04 -37.41
N LYS A 206 -26.45 40.46 -38.15
CA LYS A 206 -27.12 39.20 -37.75
C LYS A 206 -26.18 38.03 -37.69
N THR A 207 -25.19 37.96 -38.58
CA THR A 207 -24.16 36.90 -38.56
C THR A 207 -23.31 37.01 -37.31
N ILE A 208 -22.89 38.23 -36.93
CA ILE A 208 -22.13 38.47 -35.70
C ILE A 208 -22.98 38.14 -34.47
N GLU A 209 -24.24 38.53 -34.41
CA GLU A 209 -25.15 38.20 -33.31
C GLU A 209 -25.28 36.67 -33.14
N LEU A 210 -25.43 35.92 -34.22
CA LEU A 210 -25.51 34.46 -34.17
C LEU A 210 -24.21 33.80 -33.71
N LEU A 211 -23.06 34.31 -34.14
CA LEU A 211 -21.76 33.84 -33.67
C LEU A 211 -21.54 34.14 -32.18
N LEU A 212 -21.92 35.31 -31.70
CA LEU A 212 -21.84 35.66 -30.27
C LEU A 212 -22.75 34.75 -29.42
N LEU A 213 -23.98 34.49 -29.91
CA LEU A 213 -24.90 33.58 -29.24
C LEU A 213 -24.32 32.15 -29.19
N ALA A 214 -23.70 31.67 -30.26
CA ALA A 214 -23.05 30.38 -30.32
C ALA A 214 -21.88 30.30 -29.33
N ILE A 215 -21.05 31.34 -29.24
CA ILE A 215 -19.94 31.42 -28.28
C ILE A 215 -20.44 31.35 -26.83
N ILE A 216 -21.48 32.16 -26.50
CA ILE A 216 -22.08 32.18 -25.15
C ILE A 216 -22.63 30.78 -24.79
N THR A 217 -23.32 30.15 -25.75
CA THR A 217 -23.90 28.82 -25.58
C THR A 217 -22.80 27.77 -25.38
N MET A 218 -21.71 27.83 -26.16
CA MET A 218 -20.55 26.93 -26.02
C MET A 218 -19.87 27.11 -24.66
N ILE A 219 -19.69 28.35 -24.21
CA ILE A 219 -19.11 28.64 -22.87
C ILE A 219 -20.01 28.04 -21.78
N GLY A 220 -21.33 28.27 -21.84
CA GLY A 220 -22.29 27.73 -20.88
C GLY A 220 -22.28 26.21 -20.82
N LEU A 221 -22.33 25.55 -21.97
CA LEU A 221 -22.30 24.09 -22.08
C LEU A 221 -20.97 23.52 -21.60
N ASN A 222 -19.84 24.16 -21.94
CA ASN A 222 -18.52 23.70 -21.48
C ASN A 222 -18.35 23.85 -19.96
N THR A 223 -18.87 24.96 -19.40
CA THR A 223 -18.87 25.16 -17.92
C THR A 223 -19.75 24.11 -17.24
N PHE A 224 -20.93 23.83 -17.78
CA PHE A 224 -21.82 22.79 -17.26
C PHE A 224 -21.19 21.39 -17.36
N ARG A 225 -20.55 21.08 -18.50
CA ARG A 225 -19.79 19.84 -18.69
C ARG A 225 -18.66 19.71 -17.64
N SER A 226 -17.90 20.78 -17.42
CA SER A 226 -16.81 20.80 -16.42
C SER A 226 -17.35 20.58 -15.00
N TYR A 227 -18.51 21.18 -14.67
CA TYR A 227 -19.18 20.94 -13.39
C TYR A 227 -19.55 19.46 -13.21
N LEU A 228 -20.13 18.82 -14.22
CA LEU A 228 -20.45 17.38 -14.17
C LEU A 228 -19.19 16.52 -14.00
N SER A 229 -18.12 16.84 -14.74
CA SER A 229 -16.84 16.13 -14.67
C SER A 229 -16.23 16.24 -13.27
N ILE A 230 -16.20 17.43 -12.68
CA ILE A 230 -15.70 17.66 -11.31
C ILE A 230 -16.55 16.88 -10.29
N LYS A 231 -17.87 16.86 -10.45
CA LYS A 231 -18.77 16.13 -9.54
C LYS A 231 -18.55 14.61 -9.62
N ILE A 232 -18.29 14.08 -10.82
CA ILE A 232 -17.93 12.66 -11.03
C ILE A 232 -16.60 12.36 -10.35
N SER A 233 -15.58 13.20 -10.60
CA SER A 233 -14.25 13.06 -9.99
C SER A 233 -14.31 13.12 -8.46
N TYR A 234 -15.07 14.07 -7.90
CA TYR A 234 -15.24 14.16 -6.44
C TYR A 234 -15.83 12.88 -5.84
N LYS A 235 -16.93 12.36 -6.41
CA LYS A 235 -17.55 11.12 -5.92
C LYS A 235 -16.63 9.92 -6.05
N PHE A 236 -15.91 9.82 -7.17
CA PHE A 236 -14.94 8.77 -7.40
C PHE A 236 -13.82 8.82 -6.35
N ASN A 237 -13.22 9.99 -6.14
CA ASN A 237 -12.13 10.21 -5.22
C ASN A 237 -12.53 9.93 -3.78
N TRP A 238 -13.70 10.42 -3.38
CA TRP A 238 -14.26 10.17 -2.06
C TRP A 238 -14.42 8.65 -1.80
N HIS A 239 -15.02 7.95 -2.77
CA HIS A 239 -15.25 6.50 -2.66
C HIS A 239 -13.93 5.71 -2.58
N LEU A 240 -12.95 6.05 -3.43
CA LEU A 240 -11.64 5.39 -3.45
C LEU A 240 -10.87 5.62 -2.15
N LEU A 241 -10.72 6.87 -1.71
CA LEU A 241 -9.88 7.20 -0.56
C LEU A 241 -10.51 6.76 0.76
N VAL A 242 -11.82 7.01 0.93
CA VAL A 242 -12.55 6.57 2.14
C VAL A 242 -12.59 5.04 2.19
N GLY A 243 -12.87 4.38 1.08
CA GLY A 243 -12.89 2.92 1.00
C GLY A 243 -11.50 2.31 1.29
N ALA A 244 -10.44 2.88 0.74
CA ALA A 244 -9.08 2.43 0.98
C ALA A 244 -8.66 2.58 2.45
N PHE A 245 -8.98 3.71 3.07
CA PHE A 245 -8.64 3.94 4.47
C PHE A 245 -9.46 3.06 5.42
N ALA A 246 -10.77 2.92 5.16
CA ALA A 246 -11.63 2.01 5.91
C ALA A 246 -11.14 0.55 5.81
N HIS A 247 -10.75 0.10 4.60
CA HIS A 247 -10.16 -1.22 4.39
C HIS A 247 -8.85 -1.38 5.16
N THR A 248 -7.98 -0.36 5.12
CA THR A 248 -6.70 -0.40 5.86
C THR A 248 -6.93 -0.55 7.37
N LEU A 249 -7.93 0.12 7.92
CA LEU A 249 -8.28 -0.01 9.35
C LEU A 249 -8.87 -1.38 9.70
N SER A 250 -9.47 -2.08 8.73
CA SER A 250 -10.03 -3.43 8.94
C SER A 250 -8.99 -4.55 8.75
N LEU A 251 -7.73 -4.23 8.43
CA LEU A 251 -6.66 -5.22 8.33
C LEU A 251 -6.22 -5.71 9.72
N PRO A 252 -5.84 -6.99 9.85
CA PRO A 252 -5.39 -7.54 11.12
C PRO A 252 -4.10 -6.87 11.62
N ALA A 253 -3.95 -6.77 12.94
CA ALA A 253 -2.76 -6.16 13.56
C ALA A 253 -1.44 -6.78 13.08
N LYS A 254 -1.45 -8.06 12.71
CA LYS A 254 -0.32 -8.78 12.13
C LYS A 254 0.21 -8.09 10.85
N PHE A 255 -0.67 -7.54 10.00
CA PHE A 255 -0.27 -6.79 8.80
C PHE A 255 0.68 -5.63 9.13
N PHE A 256 0.39 -4.89 10.22
CA PHE A 256 1.17 -3.73 10.65
C PHE A 256 2.45 -4.10 11.42
N THR A 257 2.54 -5.31 11.97
CA THR A 257 3.77 -5.74 12.68
C THR A 257 4.91 -6.09 11.74
N VAL A 258 4.60 -6.50 10.51
CA VAL A 258 5.59 -6.92 9.50
C VAL A 258 6.01 -5.74 8.60
N ARG A 259 5.14 -4.74 8.44
CA ARG A 259 5.35 -3.57 7.56
C ARG A 259 5.65 -2.31 8.35
N SER A 260 6.51 -1.45 7.80
CA SER A 260 6.74 -0.14 8.41
C SER A 260 5.55 0.79 8.17
N PRO A 261 5.19 1.66 9.14
CA PRO A 261 4.13 2.66 8.94
C PRO A 261 4.38 3.53 7.70
N GLY A 262 5.64 3.87 7.42
CA GLY A 262 6.02 4.64 6.24
C GLY A 262 5.71 3.96 4.92
N GLU A 263 5.86 2.65 4.85
CA GLU A 263 5.50 1.86 3.67
C GLU A 263 3.98 1.89 3.43
N VAL A 264 3.18 1.71 4.48
CA VAL A 264 1.72 1.75 4.39
C VAL A 264 1.24 3.14 3.94
N ILE A 265 1.78 4.21 4.54
CA ILE A 265 1.48 5.59 4.15
C ILE A 265 1.88 5.87 2.70
N PHE A 266 3.05 5.39 2.25
CA PHE A 266 3.48 5.54 0.85
C PHE A 266 2.50 4.91 -0.13
N ARG A 267 2.03 3.69 0.19
CA ARG A 267 1.04 2.97 -0.62
C ARG A 267 -0.32 3.68 -0.64
N LEU A 268 -0.79 4.19 0.50
CA LEU A 268 -2.02 5.00 0.56
C LEU A 268 -1.89 6.31 -0.23
N ASN A 269 -0.75 7.01 -0.09
CA ASN A 269 -0.49 8.23 -0.85
C ASN A 269 -0.38 7.97 -2.36
N SER A 270 0.01 6.76 -2.78
CA SER A 270 0.03 6.41 -4.20
C SER A 270 -1.36 6.40 -4.83
N LEU A 271 -2.43 6.23 -4.04
CA LEU A 271 -3.82 6.30 -4.52
C LEU A 271 -4.20 7.69 -5.03
N THR A 272 -3.56 8.77 -4.53
CA THR A 272 -3.80 10.14 -5.03
C THR A 272 -3.35 10.29 -6.48
N ARG A 273 -2.30 9.57 -6.90
CA ARG A 273 -1.85 9.55 -8.30
C ARG A 273 -2.85 8.82 -9.22
N ILE A 274 -3.49 7.77 -8.69
CA ILE A 274 -4.57 7.06 -9.38
C ILE A 274 -5.76 8.00 -9.57
N GLN A 275 -6.08 8.78 -8.55
CA GLN A 275 -7.14 9.78 -8.54
C GLN A 275 -7.00 10.80 -9.67
N ASP A 276 -5.79 11.37 -9.84
CA ASP A 276 -5.53 12.41 -10.83
C ASP A 276 -5.83 11.94 -12.27
N VAL A 277 -5.53 10.66 -12.56
CA VAL A 277 -5.70 10.11 -13.90
C VAL A 277 -7.10 9.53 -14.10
N LEU A 278 -7.61 8.74 -13.16
CA LEU A 278 -8.89 8.04 -13.33
C LEU A 278 -10.10 8.97 -13.11
N GLY A 279 -9.95 10.04 -12.34
CA GLY A 279 -11.05 10.97 -12.05
C GLY A 279 -11.44 11.83 -13.25
N ILE A 280 -10.62 12.79 -13.63
CA ILE A 280 -10.93 13.79 -14.66
C ILE A 280 -10.47 13.32 -16.04
N THR A 281 -9.26 12.77 -16.13
CA THR A 281 -8.60 12.48 -17.41
C THR A 281 -9.31 11.39 -18.20
N LEU A 282 -9.76 10.30 -17.56
CA LEU A 282 -10.52 9.24 -18.24
C LEU A 282 -11.82 9.74 -18.82
N VAL A 283 -12.55 10.56 -18.07
CA VAL A 283 -13.81 11.15 -18.53
C VAL A 283 -13.57 12.02 -19.76
N GLN A 284 -12.55 12.88 -19.71
CA GLN A 284 -12.17 13.73 -20.85
C GLN A 284 -11.79 12.88 -22.07
N THR A 285 -10.99 11.85 -21.89
CA THR A 285 -10.54 10.97 -22.99
C THR A 285 -11.70 10.22 -23.65
N PHE A 286 -12.67 9.75 -22.86
CA PHE A 286 -13.87 9.13 -23.42
C PHE A 286 -14.60 10.09 -24.37
N LEU A 287 -14.70 11.36 -23.99
CA LEU A 287 -15.32 12.40 -24.82
C LEU A 287 -14.50 12.67 -26.08
N ASP A 288 -13.18 12.72 -25.98
CA ASP A 288 -12.28 12.92 -27.10
C ASP A 288 -12.36 11.75 -28.09
N ILE A 289 -12.57 10.52 -27.63
CA ILE A 289 -12.83 9.35 -28.49
C ILE A 289 -14.15 9.51 -29.23
N VAL A 290 -15.24 9.87 -28.56
CA VAL A 290 -16.53 10.10 -29.20
C VAL A 290 -16.42 11.21 -30.25
N SER A 291 -15.76 12.32 -29.90
CA SER A 291 -15.52 13.45 -30.82
C SER A 291 -14.71 13.03 -32.03
N SER A 292 -13.67 12.22 -31.84
CA SER A 292 -12.82 11.70 -32.92
C SER A 292 -13.60 10.81 -33.89
N ILE A 293 -14.52 9.97 -33.40
CA ILE A 293 -15.36 9.10 -34.21
C ILE A 293 -16.30 9.95 -35.09
N VAL A 294 -16.92 10.97 -34.51
CA VAL A 294 -17.85 11.85 -35.25
C VAL A 294 -17.11 12.65 -36.35
N ILE A 295 -15.94 13.19 -36.02
CA ILE A 295 -15.09 13.91 -36.99
C ILE A 295 -14.62 12.98 -38.11
N LEU A 296 -14.16 11.77 -37.80
CA LEU A 296 -13.78 10.78 -38.80
C LEU A 296 -14.96 10.46 -39.74
N GLY A 297 -16.16 10.29 -39.19
CA GLY A 297 -17.39 10.10 -39.99
C GLY A 297 -17.62 11.25 -40.99
N TYR A 298 -17.46 12.49 -40.55
CA TYR A 298 -17.58 13.68 -41.45
C TYR A 298 -16.48 13.66 -42.53
N ILE A 299 -15.25 13.32 -42.20
CA ILE A 299 -14.15 13.28 -43.16
C ILE A 299 -14.37 12.15 -44.20
N PHE A 300 -14.80 10.96 -43.77
CA PHE A 300 -15.14 9.87 -44.69
C PHE A 300 -16.30 10.23 -45.64
N TRP A 301 -17.30 10.97 -45.15
CA TRP A 301 -18.35 11.47 -46.01
C TRP A 301 -17.81 12.44 -47.06
N SER A 302 -16.93 13.36 -46.66
CA SER A 302 -16.37 14.38 -47.55
C SER A 302 -15.38 13.76 -48.58
N SER A 303 -14.53 12.87 -48.17
CA SER A 303 -13.54 12.17 -49.01
C SER A 303 -13.08 10.84 -48.37
N TRP A 304 -13.45 9.73 -49.02
CA TRP A 304 -13.03 8.39 -48.57
C TRP A 304 -11.53 8.19 -48.55
N THR A 305 -10.82 8.74 -49.56
CA THR A 305 -9.37 8.64 -49.67
C THR A 305 -8.65 9.36 -48.54
N LEU A 306 -9.09 10.58 -48.16
CA LEU A 306 -8.53 11.32 -47.03
C LEU A 306 -8.80 10.60 -45.71
N GLY A 307 -9.97 10.00 -45.54
CA GLY A 307 -10.31 9.20 -44.36
C GLY A 307 -9.33 8.06 -44.13
N ILE A 308 -9.02 7.27 -45.16
CA ILE A 308 -8.05 6.17 -45.08
C ILE A 308 -6.64 6.66 -44.70
N ILE A 309 -6.19 7.77 -45.34
CA ILE A 309 -4.87 8.35 -45.05
C ILE A 309 -4.79 8.78 -43.57
N ILE A 310 -5.80 9.47 -43.07
CA ILE A 310 -5.85 9.95 -41.68
C ILE A 310 -5.83 8.78 -40.69
N VAL A 311 -6.61 7.73 -40.92
CA VAL A 311 -6.60 6.54 -40.09
C VAL A 311 -5.22 5.90 -40.08
N THR A 312 -4.54 5.83 -41.22
CA THR A 312 -3.17 5.30 -41.31
C THR A 312 -2.19 6.14 -40.49
N LEU A 313 -2.28 7.46 -40.54
CA LEU A 313 -1.45 8.37 -39.75
C LEU A 313 -1.73 8.22 -38.23
N ILE A 314 -2.97 8.07 -37.82
CA ILE A 314 -3.33 7.82 -36.42
C ILE A 314 -2.79 6.45 -35.96
N MET A 315 -2.88 5.41 -36.78
CA MET A 315 -2.27 4.13 -36.49
C MET A 315 -0.76 4.21 -36.34
N PHE A 316 -0.08 5.03 -37.14
CA PHE A 316 1.35 5.27 -37.02
C PHE A 316 1.70 5.93 -35.67
N MET A 317 0.93 6.93 -35.24
CA MET A 317 1.06 7.53 -33.90
C MET A 317 0.90 6.50 -32.77
N PHE A 318 -0.11 5.64 -32.90
CA PHE A 318 -0.37 4.58 -31.92
C PHE A 318 0.76 3.56 -31.85
N LEU A 319 1.30 3.14 -33.01
CA LEU A 319 2.44 2.22 -33.05
C LEU A 319 3.67 2.83 -32.40
N PHE A 320 3.94 4.13 -32.65
CA PHE A 320 5.05 4.84 -32.00
C PHE A 320 4.89 4.83 -30.47
N LEU A 321 3.68 5.09 -29.96
CA LEU A 321 3.40 5.05 -28.52
C LEU A 321 3.70 3.66 -27.92
N ILE A 322 3.21 2.58 -28.54
CA ILE A 322 3.47 1.21 -28.08
C ILE A 322 4.97 0.90 -28.00
N ILE A 323 5.74 1.33 -28.99
CA ILE A 323 7.18 1.09 -29.03
C ILE A 323 7.89 1.83 -27.89
N THR A 324 7.51 3.09 -27.63
CA THR A 324 8.19 3.95 -26.65
C THR A 324 7.75 3.66 -25.22
N GLN A 325 6.56 3.07 -25.02
CA GLN A 325 6.00 2.82 -23.69
C GLN A 325 6.89 1.99 -22.78
N LYS A 326 7.59 0.99 -23.31
CA LYS A 326 8.53 0.14 -22.52
C LYS A 326 9.64 0.94 -21.85
N TYR A 327 10.08 2.02 -22.46
CA TYR A 327 11.13 2.89 -21.90
C TYR A 327 10.57 3.79 -20.81
N VAL A 328 9.34 4.29 -21.00
CA VAL A 328 8.63 5.10 -20.00
C VAL A 328 8.33 4.26 -18.77
N ASP A 329 7.82 3.03 -18.93
CA ASP A 329 7.55 2.10 -17.82
C ASP A 329 8.79 1.82 -16.98
N SER A 330 9.91 1.52 -17.62
CA SER A 330 11.17 1.25 -16.92
C SER A 330 11.69 2.48 -16.14
N ALA A 331 11.52 3.68 -16.71
CA ALA A 331 11.89 4.91 -16.03
C ALA A 331 10.96 5.23 -14.85
N THR A 332 9.67 4.94 -14.99
CA THR A 332 8.66 5.08 -13.93
C THR A 332 8.96 4.14 -12.75
N ASP A 333 9.25 2.87 -13.05
CA ASP A 333 9.63 1.89 -12.02
C ASP A 333 10.86 2.35 -11.21
N LYS A 334 11.83 2.99 -11.88
CA LYS A 334 13.01 3.55 -11.21
C LYS A 334 12.64 4.74 -10.32
N GLU A 335 11.83 5.66 -10.81
CA GLU A 335 11.38 6.83 -10.03
C GLU A 335 10.61 6.41 -8.77
N LEU A 336 9.70 5.43 -8.88
CA LEU A 336 8.92 4.90 -7.75
C LEU A 336 9.82 4.32 -6.65
N ARG A 337 10.86 3.58 -7.03
CA ARG A 337 11.84 3.01 -6.07
C ARG A 337 12.61 4.08 -5.33
N GLU A 338 13.18 5.02 -6.06
CA GLU A 338 13.96 6.11 -5.44
C GLU A 338 13.05 6.98 -4.55
N GLY A 339 11.78 7.19 -4.96
CA GLY A 339 10.78 7.90 -4.17
C GLY A 339 10.50 7.21 -2.83
N SER A 340 10.26 5.90 -2.84
CA SER A 340 10.07 5.12 -1.62
C SER A 340 11.31 5.17 -0.70
N SER A 341 12.51 5.12 -1.28
CA SER A 341 13.77 5.19 -0.52
C SER A 341 13.97 6.56 0.17
N VAL A 342 13.63 7.67 -0.51
CA VAL A 342 13.68 9.02 0.07
C VAL A 342 12.69 9.15 1.21
N GLN A 343 11.45 8.69 1.02
CA GLN A 343 10.41 8.77 2.06
C GLN A 343 10.76 7.93 3.29
N SER A 344 11.36 6.75 3.09
CA SER A 344 11.80 5.90 4.20
C SER A 344 12.83 6.59 5.08
N ILE A 345 13.87 7.22 4.51
CA ILE A 345 14.89 7.91 5.31
C ILE A 345 14.34 9.18 5.98
N GLN A 346 13.38 9.87 5.35
CA GLN A 346 12.71 11.02 5.98
C GLN A 346 11.94 10.61 7.23
N LEU A 347 11.17 9.53 7.13
CA LEU A 347 10.40 9.02 8.27
C LEU A 347 11.31 8.49 9.37
N ASP A 348 12.38 7.77 9.03
CA ASP A 348 13.36 7.28 9.99
C ASP A 348 14.04 8.43 10.75
N ALA A 349 14.51 9.46 10.03
CA ALA A 349 15.13 10.63 10.61
C ALA A 349 14.20 11.41 11.56
N LEU A 350 12.92 11.59 11.15
CA LEU A 350 11.93 12.31 11.96
C LEU A 350 11.45 11.51 13.17
N ALA A 351 11.23 10.20 13.00
CA ALA A 351 10.85 9.31 14.10
C ALA A 351 11.96 9.19 15.15
N SER A 352 13.23 9.23 14.73
CA SER A 352 14.40 9.15 15.62
C SER A 352 15.09 10.50 15.86
N ILE A 353 14.40 11.64 15.69
CA ILE A 353 15.01 12.97 15.68
C ILE A 353 15.82 13.30 16.95
N ASN A 354 15.33 12.85 18.12
CA ASN A 354 16.06 13.03 19.39
C ASN A 354 17.40 12.30 19.36
N SER A 355 17.44 11.04 18.91
CA SER A 355 18.67 10.26 18.78
C SER A 355 19.61 10.86 17.74
N VAL A 356 19.09 11.33 16.61
CA VAL A 356 19.86 11.99 15.55
C VAL A 356 20.54 13.28 16.08
N LYS A 357 19.81 14.09 16.87
CA LYS A 357 20.36 15.33 17.47
C LYS A 357 21.32 15.04 18.60
N LEU A 358 20.96 14.16 19.54
CA LEU A 358 21.82 13.81 20.68
C LEU A 358 23.11 13.11 20.24
N GLY A 359 23.05 12.25 19.21
CA GLY A 359 24.23 11.57 18.68
C GLY A 359 25.07 12.41 17.72
N GLY A 360 24.63 13.64 17.37
CA GLY A 360 25.35 14.48 16.40
C GLY A 360 25.28 13.97 14.95
N TYR A 361 24.32 13.08 14.61
CA TYR A 361 24.23 12.42 13.29
C TYR A 361 23.51 13.25 12.22
N VAL A 362 23.16 14.50 12.50
CA VAL A 362 22.37 15.37 11.58
C VAL A 362 23.02 15.44 10.20
N GLN A 363 24.34 15.66 10.14
CA GLN A 363 25.06 15.81 8.87
C GLN A 363 25.12 14.50 8.08
N SER A 364 25.25 13.35 8.75
CA SER A 364 25.23 12.04 8.12
C SER A 364 23.88 11.74 7.51
N TYR A 365 22.79 11.88 8.28
CA TYR A 365 21.42 11.69 7.78
C TYR A 365 21.09 12.64 6.62
N PHE A 366 21.51 13.91 6.72
CA PHE A 366 21.30 14.89 5.65
C PHE A 366 22.06 14.50 4.37
N SER A 367 23.30 14.03 4.50
CA SER A 367 24.09 13.54 3.35
C SER A 367 23.43 12.35 2.67
N ASP A 368 23.00 11.35 3.45
CA ASP A 368 22.35 10.15 2.94
C ASP A 368 21.01 10.49 2.26
N TRP A 369 20.22 11.36 2.88
CA TRP A 369 18.98 11.86 2.28
C TRP A 369 19.23 12.63 0.98
N LYS A 370 20.24 13.51 0.95
CA LYS A 370 20.62 14.29 -0.23
C LYS A 370 21.02 13.39 -1.37
N ASP A 371 21.79 12.33 -1.11
CA ASP A 371 22.20 11.36 -2.13
C ASP A 371 21.02 10.59 -2.71
N LYS A 372 20.08 10.14 -1.84
CA LYS A 372 18.84 9.48 -2.28
C LYS A 372 17.93 10.43 -3.05
N LEU A 373 17.79 11.68 -2.59
CA LEU A 373 17.02 12.71 -3.28
C LEU A 373 17.61 13.00 -4.67
N THR A 374 18.92 13.09 -4.79
CA THR A 374 19.60 13.32 -6.07
C THR A 374 19.31 12.18 -7.06
N LYS A 375 19.30 10.93 -6.59
CA LYS A 375 18.93 9.77 -7.41
C LYS A 375 17.46 9.83 -7.84
N LEU A 376 16.54 10.19 -6.93
CA LEU A 376 15.13 10.38 -7.24
C LEU A 376 14.93 11.46 -8.30
N LEU A 377 15.52 12.65 -8.11
CA LEU A 377 15.40 13.76 -9.05
C LEU A 377 15.98 13.41 -10.42
N SER A 378 17.11 12.70 -10.46
CA SER A 378 17.69 12.19 -11.70
C SER A 378 16.77 11.19 -12.40
N ALA A 379 16.16 10.27 -11.67
CA ALA A 379 15.22 9.30 -12.22
C ALA A 379 13.93 9.98 -12.72
N SER A 380 13.39 10.94 -11.97
CA SER A 380 12.23 11.73 -12.36
C SER A 380 12.51 12.58 -13.60
N SER A 381 13.65 13.27 -13.64
CA SER A 381 14.08 14.04 -14.83
C SER A 381 14.23 13.14 -16.06
N HIS A 382 14.79 11.94 -15.89
CA HIS A 382 14.93 11.00 -17.00
C HIS A 382 13.56 10.52 -17.51
N ARG A 383 12.62 10.19 -16.61
CA ARG A 383 11.25 9.83 -17.00
C ARG A 383 10.54 10.99 -17.71
N MET A 384 10.63 12.20 -17.16
CA MET A 384 10.03 13.39 -17.78
C MET A 384 10.63 13.67 -19.17
N TYR A 385 11.96 13.52 -19.32
CA TYR A 385 12.62 13.67 -20.61
C TYR A 385 12.14 12.64 -21.63
N LEU A 386 11.97 11.38 -21.25
CA LEU A 386 11.43 10.36 -22.14
C LEU A 386 9.95 10.65 -22.49
N GLN A 387 9.12 10.92 -21.49
CA GLN A 387 7.67 11.05 -21.68
C GLN A 387 7.28 12.39 -22.33
N GLN A 388 7.78 13.51 -21.82
CA GLN A 388 7.43 14.84 -22.32
C GLN A 388 8.43 15.33 -23.38
N GLY A 389 9.72 15.10 -23.16
CA GLY A 389 10.78 15.52 -24.07
C GLY A 389 10.72 14.75 -25.39
N ILE A 390 10.91 13.42 -25.36
CA ILE A 390 10.97 12.62 -26.61
C ILE A 390 9.58 12.31 -27.14
N VAL A 391 8.75 11.60 -26.34
CA VAL A 391 7.43 11.14 -26.81
C VAL A 391 6.52 12.33 -27.07
N GLY A 392 6.44 13.28 -26.14
CA GLY A 392 5.61 14.48 -26.30
C GLY A 392 6.03 15.35 -27.50
N SER A 393 7.32 15.57 -27.71
CA SER A 393 7.80 16.37 -28.85
C SER A 393 7.53 15.72 -30.20
N VAL A 394 7.68 14.39 -30.29
CA VAL A 394 7.37 13.66 -31.53
C VAL A 394 5.85 13.70 -31.81
N LEU A 395 5.01 13.47 -30.79
CA LEU A 395 3.56 13.57 -30.94
C LEU A 395 3.13 14.99 -31.32
N TYR A 396 3.73 16.02 -30.72
CA TYR A 396 3.48 17.42 -31.09
C TYR A 396 3.90 17.71 -32.54
N GLY A 397 5.06 17.22 -32.99
CA GLY A 397 5.50 17.31 -34.37
C GLY A 397 4.53 16.66 -35.36
N MET A 398 4.07 15.43 -35.02
CA MET A 398 3.06 14.73 -35.84
C MET A 398 1.74 15.50 -35.88
N GLN A 399 1.28 16.02 -34.73
CA GLN A 399 0.07 16.85 -34.64
C GLN A 399 0.13 18.11 -35.50
N THR A 400 1.32 18.67 -35.70
CA THR A 400 1.52 19.86 -36.53
C THR A 400 1.68 19.52 -38.02
N ILE A 401 2.48 18.50 -38.33
CA ILE A 401 2.85 18.13 -39.70
C ILE A 401 1.73 17.38 -40.41
N PHE A 402 1.03 16.45 -39.76
CA PHE A 402 0.02 15.62 -40.39
C PHE A 402 -1.15 16.43 -40.97
N PRO A 403 -1.73 17.45 -40.29
CA PRO A 403 -2.71 18.33 -40.89
C PRO A 403 -2.18 19.07 -42.12
N LEU A 404 -0.89 19.46 -42.16
CA LEU A 404 -0.29 20.08 -43.32
C LEU A 404 -0.18 19.12 -44.52
N ILE A 405 0.16 17.86 -44.26
CA ILE A 405 0.17 16.81 -45.31
C ILE A 405 -1.24 16.64 -45.89
N ILE A 406 -2.25 16.58 -45.03
CA ILE A 406 -3.64 16.45 -45.45
C ILE A 406 -4.08 17.68 -46.22
N LEU A 407 -3.66 18.90 -45.85
CA LEU A 407 -3.92 20.12 -46.58
C LEU A 407 -3.40 20.05 -48.01
N VAL A 408 -2.12 19.63 -48.18
CA VAL A 408 -1.52 19.51 -49.52
C VAL A 408 -2.27 18.51 -50.39
N ILE A 409 -2.64 17.35 -49.80
CA ILE A 409 -3.43 16.32 -50.53
C ILE A 409 -4.83 16.84 -50.88
N SER A 410 -5.46 17.55 -49.95
CA SER A 410 -6.80 18.13 -50.17
C SER A 410 -6.79 19.21 -51.29
N LEU A 411 -5.73 20.05 -51.34
CA LEU A 411 -5.52 21.03 -52.43
C LEU A 411 -5.30 20.35 -53.79
N TYR A 412 -4.61 19.19 -53.77
CA TYR A 412 -4.46 18.39 -54.99
C TYR A 412 -5.81 17.79 -55.45
N GLN A 413 -6.67 17.37 -54.55
CA GLN A 413 -8.02 16.89 -54.84
C GLN A 413 -8.96 18.03 -55.34
N GLU A 414 -8.79 19.24 -54.80
CA GLU A 414 -9.51 20.45 -55.31
C GLU A 414 -9.10 20.74 -56.75
N LYS A 415 -7.80 20.71 -57.09
CA LYS A 415 -7.33 20.88 -58.44
C LYS A 415 -7.88 19.84 -59.43
N LEU A 416 -8.18 18.61 -58.95
CA LEU A 416 -8.85 17.57 -59.74
C LEU A 416 -10.36 17.73 -59.82
N GLY A 417 -10.93 18.74 -59.15
CA GLY A 417 -12.36 19.03 -59.17
C GLY A 417 -13.20 18.11 -58.26
N THR A 418 -12.58 17.32 -57.37
CA THR A 418 -13.29 16.41 -56.47
C THR A 418 -13.68 17.06 -55.13
N LEU A 419 -13.05 18.17 -54.78
CA LEU A 419 -13.35 18.95 -53.57
C LEU A 419 -13.52 20.44 -53.94
N SER A 420 -14.32 21.18 -53.16
CA SER A 420 -14.34 22.64 -53.22
C SER A 420 -13.28 23.25 -52.30
N LEU A 421 -12.92 24.51 -52.54
CA LEU A 421 -11.96 25.24 -51.69
C LEU A 421 -12.48 25.36 -50.25
N GLY A 422 -13.79 25.57 -50.06
CA GLY A 422 -14.40 25.57 -48.74
C GLY A 422 -14.32 24.23 -48.02
N GLN A 423 -14.47 23.12 -48.79
CA GLN A 423 -14.26 21.77 -48.23
C GLN A 423 -12.84 21.55 -47.79
N VAL A 424 -11.83 22.03 -48.56
CA VAL A 424 -10.42 21.93 -48.15
C VAL A 424 -10.16 22.60 -46.80
N ILE A 425 -10.68 23.81 -46.60
CA ILE A 425 -10.50 24.57 -45.35
C ILE A 425 -11.25 23.91 -44.19
N ALA A 426 -12.47 23.42 -44.45
CA ALA A 426 -13.25 22.70 -43.45
C ALA A 426 -12.54 21.38 -43.02
N ILE A 427 -12.04 20.62 -43.97
CA ILE A 427 -11.26 19.40 -43.70
C ILE A 427 -9.97 19.73 -42.91
N GLN A 428 -9.23 20.77 -43.29
CA GLN A 428 -8.02 21.21 -42.58
C GLN A 428 -8.31 21.51 -41.11
N SER A 429 -9.36 22.26 -40.81
CA SER A 429 -9.72 22.59 -39.41
C SER A 429 -10.20 21.38 -38.62
N THR A 430 -11.02 20.51 -39.22
CA THR A 430 -11.51 19.28 -38.58
C THR A 430 -10.38 18.26 -38.34
N VAL A 431 -9.44 18.14 -39.27
CA VAL A 431 -8.25 17.27 -39.12
C VAL A 431 -7.35 17.78 -38.01
N SER A 432 -7.14 19.09 -37.89
CA SER A 432 -6.38 19.68 -36.79
C SER A 432 -7.02 19.38 -35.43
N MET A 433 -8.35 19.45 -35.31
CA MET A 433 -9.09 19.06 -34.13
C MET A 433 -8.91 17.55 -33.83
N LEU A 434 -9.00 16.71 -34.83
CA LEU A 434 -8.87 15.26 -34.69
C LEU A 434 -7.48 14.85 -34.16
N PHE A 435 -6.40 15.45 -34.66
CA PHE A 435 -5.07 15.18 -34.18
C PHE A 435 -4.86 15.74 -32.77
N ASN A 436 -5.50 16.83 -32.37
CA ASN A 436 -5.53 17.30 -31.00
C ASN A 436 -6.17 16.27 -30.07
N TYR A 437 -7.36 15.77 -30.39
CA TYR A 437 -8.03 14.72 -29.61
C TYR A 437 -7.21 13.44 -29.57
N SER A 438 -6.63 13.04 -30.71
CA SER A 438 -5.73 11.87 -30.77
C SER A 438 -4.54 12.02 -29.83
N ASN A 439 -3.92 13.21 -29.75
CA ASN A 439 -2.80 13.48 -28.84
C ASN A 439 -3.24 13.38 -27.37
N THR A 440 -4.41 13.91 -27.00
CA THR A 440 -4.97 13.79 -25.66
C THR A 440 -5.25 12.33 -25.30
N ILE A 441 -5.84 11.56 -26.22
CA ILE A 441 -6.11 10.13 -26.04
C ILE A 441 -4.80 9.36 -25.80
N PHE A 442 -3.76 9.63 -26.61
CA PHE A 442 -2.45 8.96 -26.46
C PHE A 442 -1.73 9.34 -25.17
N SER A 443 -1.78 10.61 -24.77
CA SER A 443 -1.24 11.07 -23.49
C SER A 443 -1.92 10.36 -22.32
N THR A 444 -3.24 10.22 -22.38
CA THR A 444 -4.02 9.51 -21.34
C THR A 444 -3.70 8.03 -21.31
N LEU A 445 -3.57 7.35 -22.46
CA LEU A 445 -3.18 5.95 -22.51
C LEU A 445 -1.80 5.74 -21.85
N SER A 446 -0.85 6.64 -22.12
CA SER A 446 0.46 6.61 -21.45
C SER A 446 0.33 6.79 -19.93
N ASN A 447 -0.50 7.72 -19.46
CA ASN A 447 -0.74 7.94 -18.04
C ASN A 447 -1.46 6.76 -17.36
N ILE A 448 -2.40 6.11 -18.04
CA ILE A 448 -3.08 4.90 -17.52
C ILE A 448 -2.08 3.77 -17.26
N MET A 449 -1.10 3.58 -18.15
CA MET A 449 -0.07 2.56 -17.96
C MET A 449 0.83 2.87 -16.75
N VAL A 450 1.11 4.17 -16.49
CA VAL A 450 1.79 4.60 -15.26
C VAL A 450 0.93 4.33 -14.03
N VAL A 451 -0.37 4.61 -14.10
CA VAL A 451 -1.34 4.32 -13.02
C VAL A 451 -1.43 2.82 -12.72
N GLU A 452 -1.30 1.95 -13.73
CA GLU A 452 -1.27 0.50 -13.50
C GLU A 452 -0.17 0.10 -12.50
N ARG A 453 0.98 0.80 -12.51
CA ARG A 453 2.08 0.58 -11.54
C ARG A 453 1.71 1.02 -10.13
N TYR A 454 1.01 2.14 -9.99
CA TYR A 454 0.52 2.59 -8.68
C TYR A 454 -0.57 1.66 -8.13
N ILE A 455 -1.42 1.11 -9.00
CA ILE A 455 -2.41 0.10 -8.63
C ILE A 455 -1.72 -1.18 -8.14
N GLU A 456 -0.73 -1.71 -8.88
CA GLU A 456 0.06 -2.88 -8.46
C GLU A 456 0.72 -2.66 -7.09
N LEU A 457 1.16 -1.43 -6.80
CA LEU A 457 1.72 -1.04 -5.50
C LEU A 457 0.70 -1.10 -4.36
N SER A 458 -0.54 -0.70 -4.65
CA SER A 458 -1.63 -0.64 -3.66
C SER A 458 -2.31 -2.00 -3.45
N GLU A 459 -2.13 -2.97 -4.36
CA GLU A 459 -2.74 -4.31 -4.28
C GLU A 459 -2.43 -5.03 -2.97
N ASP A 460 -1.26 -4.78 -2.37
CA ASP A 460 -0.90 -5.40 -1.09
C ASP A 460 -1.82 -5.03 0.07
N ILE A 461 -2.40 -3.82 0.05
CA ILE A 461 -3.38 -3.40 1.05
C ILE A 461 -4.71 -4.10 0.79
N PHE A 462 -5.19 -4.08 -0.46
CA PHE A 462 -6.54 -4.54 -0.79
C PHE A 462 -6.69 -6.07 -0.92
N ASP A 463 -5.62 -6.77 -1.30
CA ASP A 463 -5.63 -8.23 -1.45
C ASP A 463 -5.34 -8.95 -0.12
N TYR A 464 -4.87 -8.23 0.93
CA TYR A 464 -4.66 -8.84 2.24
C TYR A 464 -6.02 -9.11 2.90
N PRO A 465 -6.24 -10.30 3.48
CA PRO A 465 -7.50 -10.64 4.10
C PRO A 465 -7.78 -9.70 5.29
N ILE A 466 -8.98 -9.16 5.33
CA ILE A 466 -9.48 -8.37 6.45
C ILE A 466 -9.72 -9.27 7.68
N GLU A 467 -9.74 -8.68 8.86
CA GLU A 467 -10.16 -9.39 10.06
C GLU A 467 -11.58 -9.93 9.87
N SER A 468 -11.77 -11.22 10.15
CA SER A 468 -13.07 -11.87 10.04
C SER A 468 -13.99 -11.37 11.17
N SER A 469 -14.83 -10.40 10.90
CA SER A 469 -15.93 -10.07 11.81
C SER A 469 -17.12 -10.99 11.53
N VAL A 470 -17.26 -12.04 12.31
CA VAL A 470 -18.50 -12.81 12.33
C VAL A 470 -19.60 -11.89 12.85
N ARG A 471 -20.73 -11.81 12.15
CA ARG A 471 -21.94 -11.15 12.65
C ARG A 471 -22.56 -12.06 13.69
N SER A 472 -22.12 -11.93 14.92
CA SER A 472 -22.62 -12.68 16.06
C SER A 472 -22.99 -11.67 17.15
N ASP A 473 -24.12 -11.88 17.78
CA ASP A 473 -24.59 -11.07 18.89
C ASP A 473 -24.09 -11.60 20.25
N HIS A 474 -23.12 -12.52 20.27
CA HIS A 474 -22.53 -13.00 21.50
C HIS A 474 -21.79 -11.88 22.23
N ILE A 475 -22.23 -11.61 23.45
CA ILE A 475 -21.60 -10.67 24.38
C ILE A 475 -20.79 -11.49 25.38
N MET A 476 -19.64 -11.02 25.78
CA MET A 476 -18.82 -11.65 26.81
C MET A 476 -19.45 -11.43 28.17
N GLU A 477 -19.94 -12.52 28.81
CA GLU A 477 -20.69 -12.46 30.08
C GLU A 477 -19.76 -12.46 31.29
N SER A 478 -18.65 -13.23 31.25
CA SER A 478 -17.68 -13.39 32.35
C SER A 478 -16.24 -13.21 31.87
N GLY A 479 -15.32 -12.99 32.79
CA GLY A 479 -13.88 -12.91 32.53
C GLY A 479 -13.16 -14.26 32.39
N ASN A 480 -13.91 -15.38 32.27
CA ASN A 480 -13.31 -16.69 32.06
C ASN A 480 -12.52 -16.73 30.74
N LEU A 481 -11.27 -17.18 30.80
CA LEU A 481 -10.40 -17.37 29.63
C LEU A 481 -9.77 -18.75 29.68
N SER A 482 -9.94 -19.53 28.62
CA SER A 482 -9.23 -20.80 28.46
C SER A 482 -8.53 -20.91 27.11
N ILE A 483 -7.33 -21.47 27.13
CA ILE A 483 -6.50 -21.66 25.96
C ILE A 483 -6.07 -23.11 25.90
N ASN A 484 -6.27 -23.75 24.75
CA ASN A 484 -5.99 -25.17 24.54
C ASN A 484 -5.02 -25.35 23.35
N ASN A 485 -3.88 -26.01 23.61
CA ASN A 485 -2.86 -26.40 22.63
C ASN A 485 -2.49 -25.26 21.66
N LEU A 486 -2.29 -24.05 22.18
CA LEU A 486 -2.05 -22.87 21.37
C LEU A 486 -0.62 -22.81 20.87
N TYR A 487 -0.48 -22.56 19.57
CA TYR A 487 0.78 -22.22 18.90
C TYR A 487 0.62 -20.85 18.20
N PHE A 488 1.68 -20.06 18.26
CA PHE A 488 1.70 -18.79 17.57
C PHE A 488 3.07 -18.50 16.94
N GLN A 489 3.03 -18.02 15.69
CA GLN A 489 4.19 -17.55 14.92
C GLN A 489 3.85 -16.21 14.28
N TYR A 490 4.77 -15.25 14.39
CA TYR A 490 4.63 -13.96 13.70
C TYR A 490 4.65 -14.13 12.17
N THR A 491 5.50 -15.04 11.69
CA THR A 491 5.57 -15.44 10.29
C THR A 491 5.70 -16.97 10.22
N SER A 492 5.30 -17.57 9.11
CA SER A 492 5.28 -19.03 8.93
C SER A 492 6.64 -19.72 9.16
N ASP A 493 7.72 -18.96 9.20
CA ASP A 493 9.11 -19.48 9.19
C ASP A 493 9.97 -19.06 10.39
N THR A 494 9.43 -18.22 11.27
CA THR A 494 10.07 -17.92 12.53
C THR A 494 9.88 -19.08 13.50
N LYS A 495 10.82 -19.26 14.43
CA LYS A 495 10.56 -20.16 15.56
C LYS A 495 9.25 -19.77 16.21
N PRO A 496 8.39 -20.73 16.58
CA PRO A 496 7.15 -20.40 17.28
C PRO A 496 7.46 -19.54 18.51
N ALA A 497 6.80 -18.37 18.58
CA ALA A 497 6.89 -17.50 19.75
C ALA A 497 6.13 -18.09 20.94
N LEU A 498 5.11 -18.92 20.68
CA LEU A 498 4.40 -19.71 21.68
C LEU A 498 4.19 -21.12 21.15
N LYS A 499 4.37 -22.11 22.04
CA LYS A 499 4.29 -23.54 21.75
C LYS A 499 3.47 -24.23 22.80
N ASN A 500 2.45 -24.95 22.36
CA ASN A 500 1.62 -25.82 23.21
C ASN A 500 1.14 -25.14 24.52
N ILE A 501 0.72 -23.89 24.43
CA ILE A 501 0.20 -23.16 25.59
C ILE A 501 -1.15 -23.72 25.98
N ASN A 502 -1.26 -24.13 27.24
CA ASN A 502 -2.49 -24.56 27.87
C ASN A 502 -2.65 -23.79 29.18
N LEU A 503 -3.74 -23.03 29.32
CA LEU A 503 -4.06 -22.29 30.55
C LEU A 503 -5.55 -22.13 30.73
N LYS A 504 -5.95 -21.99 32.00
CA LYS A 504 -7.31 -21.66 32.39
C LYS A 504 -7.25 -20.58 33.48
N ILE A 505 -8.00 -19.51 33.27
CA ILE A 505 -8.15 -18.36 34.16
C ILE A 505 -9.64 -18.24 34.48
N LEU A 506 -9.98 -18.14 35.74
CA LEU A 506 -11.37 -18.00 36.17
C LEU A 506 -11.77 -16.52 36.25
N ASP A 507 -13.07 -16.28 36.24
CA ASP A 507 -13.62 -14.93 36.38
C ASP A 507 -13.19 -14.30 37.72
N GLY A 508 -12.73 -13.07 37.68
CA GLY A 508 -12.20 -12.33 38.82
C GLY A 508 -10.81 -12.73 39.30
N GLU A 509 -10.19 -13.80 38.74
CA GLU A 509 -8.83 -14.25 39.11
C GLU A 509 -7.77 -13.25 38.65
N THR A 510 -6.78 -12.97 39.48
CA THR A 510 -5.59 -12.20 39.13
C THR A 510 -4.44 -13.13 38.81
N VAL A 511 -3.94 -13.14 37.57
CA VAL A 511 -2.85 -14.02 37.14
C VAL A 511 -1.64 -13.23 36.69
N ALA A 512 -0.45 -13.76 37.00
CA ALA A 512 0.83 -13.18 36.60
C ALA A 512 1.52 -14.04 35.55
N PHE A 513 1.96 -13.43 34.44
CA PHE A 513 2.89 -14.04 33.48
C PHE A 513 4.34 -13.61 33.81
N VAL A 514 5.19 -14.57 34.15
CA VAL A 514 6.55 -14.34 34.56
C VAL A 514 7.53 -15.12 33.67
N GLY A 515 8.74 -14.63 33.49
CA GLY A 515 9.74 -15.27 32.65
C GLY A 515 10.79 -14.29 32.16
N VAL A 516 11.90 -14.80 31.60
CA VAL A 516 12.97 -13.98 31.02
C VAL A 516 12.46 -13.12 29.82
N SER A 517 13.22 -12.08 29.47
CA SER A 517 12.90 -11.31 28.26
C SER A 517 12.94 -12.23 27.04
N GLY A 518 11.97 -12.11 26.15
CA GLY A 518 11.84 -12.96 24.95
C GLY A 518 11.14 -14.32 25.20
N SER A 519 10.68 -14.63 26.41
CA SER A 519 10.00 -15.92 26.70
C SER A 519 8.57 -16.02 26.10
N GLY A 520 8.00 -14.93 25.53
CA GLY A 520 6.69 -14.94 24.89
C GLY A 520 5.55 -14.28 25.68
N LYS A 521 5.80 -13.67 26.85
CA LYS A 521 4.79 -13.04 27.73
C LYS A 521 3.90 -12.02 27.01
N THR A 522 4.52 -10.98 26.41
CA THR A 522 3.80 -9.95 25.67
C THR A 522 3.04 -10.52 24.47
N THR A 523 3.57 -11.54 23.80
CA THR A 523 2.89 -12.24 22.71
C THR A 523 1.64 -12.95 23.21
N LEU A 524 1.72 -13.65 24.34
CA LEU A 524 0.59 -14.32 24.97
C LEU A 524 -0.47 -13.31 25.41
N ALA A 525 -0.08 -12.19 26.03
CA ALA A 525 -0.97 -11.12 26.41
C ALA A 525 -1.71 -10.50 25.22
N LYS A 526 -1.01 -10.28 24.08
CA LYS A 526 -1.64 -9.79 22.83
C LYS A 526 -2.62 -10.80 22.23
N ILE A 527 -2.40 -12.08 22.41
CA ILE A 527 -3.35 -13.12 22.01
C ILE A 527 -4.55 -13.14 22.96
N CYS A 528 -4.34 -13.05 24.27
CA CYS A 528 -5.41 -12.93 25.26
C CYS A 528 -6.26 -11.67 25.07
N SER A 529 -5.70 -10.61 24.47
CA SER A 529 -6.43 -9.40 24.10
C SER A 529 -7.18 -9.48 22.75
N SER A 530 -7.19 -10.65 22.09
CA SER A 530 -7.71 -10.86 20.73
C SER A 530 -7.07 -9.97 19.65
N LEU A 531 -5.85 -9.44 19.89
CA LEU A 531 -5.12 -8.64 18.90
C LEU A 531 -4.48 -9.53 17.83
N PHE A 532 -4.04 -10.74 18.23
CA PHE A 532 -3.48 -11.74 17.31
C PHE A 532 -4.31 -13.02 17.37
N GLU A 533 -4.53 -13.62 16.20
CA GLU A 533 -5.12 -14.94 16.06
C GLU A 533 -4.06 -16.02 16.25
N PRO A 534 -4.35 -17.13 16.93
CA PRO A 534 -3.42 -18.25 17.07
C PRO A 534 -3.16 -18.91 15.71
N THR A 535 -1.94 -19.42 15.53
CA THR A 535 -1.61 -20.21 14.33
C THR A 535 -2.23 -21.60 14.38
N LYS A 536 -2.32 -22.18 15.59
CA LYS A 536 -3.00 -23.46 15.90
C LYS A 536 -3.52 -23.40 17.33
N GLY A 537 -4.53 -24.23 17.63
CA GLY A 537 -5.17 -24.29 18.93
C GLY A 537 -6.35 -23.34 19.06
N ASP A 538 -7.02 -23.38 20.18
CA ASP A 538 -8.28 -22.69 20.44
C ASP A 538 -8.20 -21.76 21.64
N ILE A 539 -8.92 -20.65 21.57
CA ILE A 539 -9.12 -19.69 22.65
C ILE A 539 -10.62 -19.58 22.91
N PHE A 540 -10.99 -19.64 24.18
CA PHE A 540 -12.37 -19.52 24.61
C PHE A 540 -12.50 -18.36 25.60
N PHE A 541 -13.44 -17.47 25.37
CA PHE A 541 -13.88 -16.41 26.28
C PHE A 541 -15.29 -16.77 26.77
N SER A 542 -15.53 -16.77 28.08
CA SER A 542 -16.80 -17.22 28.68
C SER A 542 -17.27 -18.54 28.07
N ASP A 543 -16.33 -19.50 27.89
CA ASP A 543 -16.54 -20.84 27.31
C ASP A 543 -16.97 -20.86 25.82
N ILE A 544 -17.00 -19.72 25.14
CA ILE A 544 -17.29 -19.61 23.72
C ILE A 544 -15.98 -19.38 22.95
N ASN A 545 -15.76 -20.13 21.85
CA ASN A 545 -14.59 -19.96 20.99
C ASN A 545 -14.55 -18.53 20.40
N PHE A 546 -13.38 -17.88 20.45
CA PHE A 546 -13.20 -16.48 20.05
C PHE A 546 -13.64 -16.20 18.61
N GLN A 547 -13.55 -17.17 17.70
CA GLN A 547 -13.98 -17.05 16.30
C GLN A 547 -15.51 -16.85 16.13
N ARG A 548 -16.29 -17.11 17.17
CA ARG A 548 -17.74 -16.90 17.17
C ARG A 548 -18.15 -15.52 17.64
N TYR A 549 -17.23 -14.72 18.17
CA TYR A 549 -17.51 -13.35 18.59
C TYR A 549 -17.39 -12.36 17.43
N ASN A 550 -18.14 -11.26 17.54
CA ASN A 550 -17.80 -10.04 16.86
C ASN A 550 -16.57 -9.45 17.56
N LEU A 551 -15.45 -9.30 16.83
CA LEU A 551 -14.17 -8.87 17.40
C LEU A 551 -14.26 -7.46 18.04
N ASP A 552 -15.02 -6.54 17.45
CA ASP A 552 -15.18 -5.20 18.00
C ASP A 552 -15.93 -5.24 19.36
N GLN A 553 -16.93 -6.11 19.50
CA GLN A 553 -17.65 -6.29 20.76
C GLN A 553 -16.80 -7.01 21.80
N LEU A 554 -16.07 -8.04 21.40
CA LEU A 554 -15.15 -8.75 22.29
C LEU A 554 -14.08 -7.79 22.83
N ARG A 555 -13.44 -7.00 21.98
CA ARG A 555 -12.42 -6.02 22.35
C ARG A 555 -12.94 -4.89 23.26
N LYS A 556 -14.24 -4.56 23.21
CA LYS A 556 -14.84 -3.63 24.17
C LYS A 556 -14.92 -4.18 25.59
N SER A 557 -14.97 -5.52 25.72
CA SER A 557 -15.00 -6.21 27.02
C SER A 557 -13.59 -6.51 27.57
N ILE A 558 -12.53 -6.24 26.79
CA ILE A 558 -11.13 -6.48 27.15
C ILE A 558 -10.38 -5.16 27.10
N SER A 559 -9.76 -4.74 28.21
CA SER A 559 -8.84 -3.59 28.21
C SER A 559 -7.40 -4.07 28.24
N TYR A 560 -6.57 -3.51 27.34
CA TYR A 560 -5.14 -3.79 27.26
C TYR A 560 -4.34 -2.52 27.52
N ILE A 561 -3.51 -2.52 28.55
CA ILE A 561 -2.60 -1.42 28.88
C ILE A 561 -1.20 -1.84 28.44
N PRO A 562 -0.66 -1.26 27.34
CA PRO A 562 0.67 -1.60 26.82
C PRO A 562 1.78 -1.00 27.68
N GLN A 563 3.00 -1.52 27.50
CA GLN A 563 4.21 -1.02 28.12
C GLN A 563 4.49 0.44 27.77
N GLU A 564 4.31 0.82 26.50
CA GLU A 564 4.39 2.21 26.04
C GLU A 564 2.99 2.75 25.75
N ALA A 565 2.57 3.74 26.54
CA ALA A 565 1.27 4.39 26.37
C ALA A 565 1.30 5.43 25.24
N HIS A 566 0.53 5.17 24.18
CA HIS A 566 0.32 6.12 23.10
C HIS A 566 -1.05 6.81 23.25
N LEU A 567 -1.03 8.14 23.31
CA LEU A 567 -2.24 8.97 23.33
C LEU A 567 -2.46 9.60 21.96
N HIS A 568 -3.72 9.84 21.65
CA HIS A 568 -4.12 10.47 20.40
C HIS A 568 -4.01 12.00 20.48
N ASN A 569 -3.73 12.65 19.35
CA ASN A 569 -3.70 14.11 19.24
C ASN A 569 -5.13 14.68 19.36
N ARG A 570 -5.63 14.72 20.58
CA ARG A 570 -6.96 15.16 21.01
C ARG A 570 -6.85 15.73 22.44
N THR A 571 -7.91 16.30 22.96
CA THR A 571 -7.97 16.70 24.37
C THR A 571 -7.85 15.49 25.30
N ILE A 572 -7.49 15.73 26.57
CA ILE A 572 -7.44 14.69 27.60
C ILE A 572 -8.83 14.03 27.76
N ILE A 573 -9.91 14.82 27.80
CA ILE A 573 -11.26 14.30 27.93
C ILE A 573 -11.65 13.42 26.73
N GLU A 574 -11.33 13.83 25.51
CA GLU A 574 -11.58 13.01 24.33
C GLU A 574 -10.76 11.69 24.34
N ASN A 575 -9.52 11.73 24.85
CA ASN A 575 -8.70 10.54 25.03
C ASN A 575 -9.29 9.59 26.09
N LEU A 576 -9.83 10.10 27.18
CA LEU A 576 -10.49 9.32 28.23
C LEU A 576 -11.82 8.72 27.74
N LYS A 577 -12.54 9.45 26.88
CA LYS A 577 -13.83 9.01 26.30
C LYS A 577 -13.71 7.88 25.30
N LEU A 578 -12.52 7.66 24.73
CA LEU A 578 -12.30 6.58 23.74
C LEU A 578 -12.64 5.22 24.32
N GLY A 579 -13.60 4.53 23.69
CA GLY A 579 -14.09 3.21 24.12
C GLY A 579 -15.15 3.24 25.23
N SER A 580 -15.42 4.40 25.85
CA SER A 580 -16.45 4.59 26.86
C SER A 580 -17.75 5.17 26.25
N GLN A 581 -18.91 4.76 26.77
CA GLN A 581 -20.21 5.33 26.40
C GLN A 581 -20.71 6.40 27.41
N LEU A 582 -19.86 6.77 28.37
CA LEU A 582 -20.19 7.73 29.42
C LEU A 582 -20.19 9.17 28.83
N SER A 583 -21.02 10.04 29.46
CA SER A 583 -20.99 11.49 29.16
C SER A 583 -19.70 12.12 29.70
N GLU A 584 -19.32 13.29 29.14
CA GLU A 584 -18.10 13.99 29.57
C GLU A 584 -18.15 14.39 31.04
N GLU A 585 -19.33 14.84 31.51
CA GLU A 585 -19.54 15.20 32.90
C GLU A 585 -19.27 14.00 33.81
N LYS A 586 -19.79 12.80 33.44
CA LYS A 586 -19.60 11.59 34.23
C LYS A 586 -18.15 11.10 34.21
N ILE A 587 -17.46 11.24 33.09
CA ILE A 587 -16.04 10.92 33.00
C ILE A 587 -15.24 11.86 33.92
N ILE A 588 -15.51 13.16 33.92
CA ILE A 588 -14.82 14.12 34.76
C ILE A 588 -15.10 13.81 36.25
N GLU A 589 -16.37 13.52 36.61
CA GLU A 589 -16.73 13.14 37.96
C GLU A 589 -15.94 11.93 38.46
N LEU A 590 -15.92 10.85 37.67
CA LEU A 590 -15.20 9.62 38.00
C LEU A 590 -13.69 9.85 38.05
N CYS A 591 -13.12 10.57 37.07
CA CYS A 591 -11.69 10.83 37.02
C CYS A 591 -11.23 11.78 38.12
N SER A 592 -12.07 12.70 38.60
CA SER A 592 -11.77 13.61 39.72
C SER A 592 -11.62 12.86 41.05
N SER A 593 -12.20 11.69 41.19
CA SER A 593 -12.05 10.83 42.36
C SER A 593 -10.76 10.01 42.35
N LEU A 594 -10.08 9.94 41.19
CA LEU A 594 -8.83 9.17 41.02
C LEU A 594 -7.62 10.04 41.38
N GLU A 595 -7.03 9.82 42.57
CA GLU A 595 -5.90 10.59 43.08
C GLU A 595 -4.72 10.67 42.10
N PHE A 596 -4.46 9.57 41.38
CA PHE A 596 -3.34 9.52 40.42
C PHE A 596 -3.56 10.39 39.16
N LEU A 597 -4.75 11.01 38.98
CA LEU A 597 -5.06 11.98 37.94
C LEU A 597 -5.03 13.43 38.42
N SER A 598 -4.69 13.70 39.70
CA SER A 598 -4.64 15.07 40.28
C SER A 598 -3.82 16.05 39.45
N PHE A 599 -2.77 15.60 38.75
CA PHE A 599 -1.94 16.44 37.88
C PHE A 599 -2.72 17.12 36.74
N ILE A 600 -3.91 16.61 36.36
CA ILE A 600 -4.72 17.23 35.31
C ILE A 600 -5.23 18.60 35.75
N SER A 601 -5.52 18.79 37.03
CA SER A 601 -5.93 20.10 37.59
C SER A 601 -4.81 21.15 37.56
N ASP A 602 -3.55 20.73 37.54
CA ASP A 602 -2.38 21.60 37.46
C ASP A 602 -2.10 22.06 36.01
N LEU A 603 -2.73 21.44 35.01
CA LEU A 603 -2.59 21.84 33.63
C LEU A 603 -3.41 23.08 33.32
N PRO A 604 -2.91 24.04 32.51
CA PRO A 604 -3.59 25.33 32.27
C PRO A 604 -5.02 25.19 31.73
N MET A 605 -5.34 24.12 31.00
CA MET A 605 -6.68 23.87 30.44
C MET A 605 -7.36 22.61 31.05
N GLY A 606 -6.80 22.04 32.12
CA GLY A 606 -7.34 20.85 32.77
C GLY A 606 -7.61 19.71 31.78
N TYR A 607 -8.82 19.13 31.83
CA TYR A 607 -9.25 18.06 30.92
C TYR A 607 -9.34 18.49 29.45
N ASN A 608 -9.44 19.78 29.14
CA ASN A 608 -9.44 20.32 27.78
C ASN A 608 -8.03 20.54 27.21
N THR A 609 -6.99 20.17 27.95
CA THR A 609 -5.62 20.25 27.46
C THR A 609 -5.46 19.35 26.24
N VAL A 610 -5.02 19.93 25.11
CA VAL A 610 -4.76 19.19 23.87
C VAL A 610 -3.44 18.44 24.02
N ILE A 611 -3.50 17.14 23.79
CA ILE A 611 -2.34 16.26 23.76
C ILE A 611 -1.70 16.39 22.38
N SER A 612 -0.40 16.73 22.34
CA SER A 612 0.36 16.81 21.10
C SER A 612 0.60 15.41 20.50
N GLU A 613 1.12 15.36 19.28
CA GLU A 613 1.45 14.09 18.59
C GLU A 613 2.22 13.16 19.53
N MET A 614 1.74 11.91 19.63
CA MET A 614 2.28 10.85 20.49
C MET A 614 2.37 11.21 21.99
N GLY A 615 1.71 12.28 22.45
CA GLY A 615 1.73 12.71 23.85
C GLY A 615 3.00 13.41 24.28
N ALA A 616 3.73 14.04 23.36
CA ALA A 616 5.04 14.64 23.64
C ALA A 616 5.03 15.76 24.70
N ASN A 617 3.88 16.40 24.94
CA ASN A 617 3.72 17.43 25.98
C ASN A 617 3.38 16.86 27.37
N LEU A 618 3.32 15.54 27.54
CA LEU A 618 3.11 14.89 28.83
C LEU A 618 4.31 14.02 29.19
N SER A 619 4.59 13.87 30.49
CA SER A 619 5.60 12.90 30.96
C SER A 619 5.16 11.46 30.67
N GLY A 620 6.10 10.52 30.65
CA GLY A 620 5.81 9.08 30.48
C GLY A 620 4.79 8.58 31.51
N GLY A 621 4.98 8.94 32.78
CA GLY A 621 4.05 8.59 33.86
C GLY A 621 2.67 9.23 33.71
N GLN A 622 2.57 10.50 33.26
CA GLN A 622 1.27 11.13 32.99
C GLN A 622 0.53 10.45 31.87
N ARG A 623 1.22 10.10 30.76
CA ARG A 623 0.58 9.32 29.67
C ARG A 623 0.07 7.97 30.16
N GLN A 624 0.85 7.27 30.96
CA GLN A 624 0.48 5.97 31.50
C GLN A 624 -0.74 6.06 32.43
N ARG A 625 -0.79 7.08 33.32
CA ARG A 625 -1.93 7.33 34.20
C ARG A 625 -3.23 7.61 33.43
N ILE A 626 -3.19 8.38 32.35
CA ILE A 626 -4.35 8.59 31.47
C ILE A 626 -4.79 7.28 30.80
N HIS A 627 -3.84 6.45 30.38
CA HIS A 627 -4.13 5.17 29.75
C HIS A 627 -4.80 4.18 30.74
N ILE A 628 -4.32 4.16 31.99
CA ILE A 628 -4.92 3.36 33.07
C ILE A 628 -6.36 3.86 33.37
N ALA A 629 -6.55 5.16 33.50
CA ALA A 629 -7.88 5.74 33.72
C ALA A 629 -8.86 5.39 32.59
N ARG A 630 -8.41 5.39 31.33
CA ARG A 630 -9.21 4.92 30.19
C ARG A 630 -9.65 3.46 30.36
N ALA A 631 -8.73 2.60 30.78
CA ALA A 631 -9.02 1.19 31.01
C ALA A 631 -10.05 0.98 32.15
N ILE A 632 -9.97 1.77 33.22
CA ILE A 632 -10.93 1.78 34.33
C ILE A 632 -12.31 2.24 33.85
N LEU A 633 -12.39 3.31 33.08
CA LEU A 633 -13.65 3.87 32.55
C LEU A 633 -14.37 2.92 31.58
N GLN A 634 -13.69 2.00 30.95
CA GLN A 634 -14.27 0.99 30.07
C GLN A 634 -14.98 -0.13 30.84
N ASN A 635 -14.71 -0.28 32.15
CA ASN A 635 -15.24 -1.35 32.99
C ASN A 635 -15.15 -2.73 32.33
N PRO A 636 -13.93 -3.22 32.01
CA PRO A 636 -13.74 -4.43 31.24
C PRO A 636 -14.03 -5.70 32.05
N LYS A 637 -14.33 -6.80 31.35
CA LYS A 637 -14.40 -8.15 31.96
C LYS A 637 -13.01 -8.75 32.15
N ILE A 638 -12.06 -8.42 31.26
CA ILE A 638 -10.63 -8.80 31.37
C ILE A 638 -9.79 -7.54 31.24
N LEU A 639 -8.89 -7.33 32.21
CA LEU A 639 -7.88 -6.29 32.19
C LEU A 639 -6.49 -6.93 32.01
N ILE A 640 -5.79 -6.54 30.96
CA ILE A 640 -4.44 -7.01 30.67
C ILE A 640 -3.46 -5.86 30.85
N MET A 641 -2.43 -6.07 31.66
CA MET A 641 -1.42 -5.07 32.00
C MET A 641 -0.03 -5.57 31.58
N ASP A 642 0.54 -4.95 30.55
CA ASP A 642 1.88 -5.28 30.06
C ASP A 642 2.89 -4.24 30.59
N GLU A 643 3.53 -4.55 31.73
CA GLU A 643 4.45 -3.64 32.44
C GLU A 643 3.87 -2.23 32.70
N ALA A 644 2.55 -2.17 32.91
CA ALA A 644 1.74 -0.94 32.90
C ALA A 644 2.12 0.11 33.96
N THR A 645 2.99 -0.19 34.91
CA THR A 645 3.39 0.72 36.00
C THR A 645 4.89 1.02 35.99
N SER A 646 5.63 0.61 34.95
CA SER A 646 7.10 0.73 34.90
C SER A 646 7.61 2.17 34.91
N SER A 647 6.82 3.12 34.40
CA SER A 647 7.18 4.55 34.33
C SER A 647 6.56 5.40 35.46
N LEU A 648 5.91 4.76 36.44
CA LEU A 648 5.30 5.44 37.59
C LEU A 648 6.23 5.46 38.79
N ASP A 649 6.16 6.56 39.56
CA ASP A 649 6.75 6.64 40.87
C ASP A 649 5.98 5.78 41.89
N ASN A 650 6.60 5.40 43.00
CA ASN A 650 6.02 4.48 43.97
C ASN A 650 4.69 4.97 44.57
N ILE A 651 4.51 6.28 44.76
CA ILE A 651 3.28 6.87 45.30
C ILE A 651 2.14 6.72 44.28
N SER A 652 2.37 7.16 43.07
CA SER A 652 1.39 7.03 41.98
C SER A 652 1.06 5.56 41.67
N GLN A 653 2.04 4.67 41.82
CA GLN A 653 1.85 3.23 41.61
C GLN A 653 0.92 2.65 42.67
N SER A 654 1.10 2.95 43.96
CA SER A 654 0.23 2.41 45.02
C SER A 654 -1.20 2.93 44.90
N SER A 655 -1.40 4.20 44.52
CA SER A 655 -2.73 4.77 44.23
C SER A 655 -3.39 4.06 43.03
N VAL A 656 -2.65 3.80 41.96
CA VAL A 656 -3.14 3.05 40.80
C VAL A 656 -3.53 1.62 41.19
N TYR A 657 -2.70 0.89 41.95
CA TYR A 657 -3.04 -0.47 42.38
C TYR A 657 -4.27 -0.51 43.28
N THR A 658 -4.46 0.48 44.16
CA THR A 658 -5.64 0.59 45.02
C THR A 658 -6.89 0.74 44.14
N GLU A 659 -6.88 1.55 43.12
CA GLU A 659 -8.03 1.72 42.22
C GLU A 659 -8.26 0.48 41.34
N LEU A 660 -7.19 -0.12 40.81
CA LEU A 660 -7.31 -1.34 40.00
C LEU A 660 -7.80 -2.55 40.81
N SER A 661 -7.51 -2.61 42.12
CA SER A 661 -8.01 -3.68 43.01
C SER A 661 -9.50 -3.64 43.21
N LYS A 662 -10.13 -2.45 43.11
CA LYS A 662 -11.60 -2.26 43.23
C LYS A 662 -12.36 -2.79 42.01
N LEU A 663 -11.68 -3.03 40.87
CA LEU A 663 -12.34 -3.54 39.68
C LEU A 663 -12.67 -5.02 39.82
N GLU A 664 -13.94 -5.36 39.68
CA GLU A 664 -14.43 -6.73 39.62
C GLU A 664 -14.25 -7.32 38.22
N CYS A 665 -13.01 -7.64 37.85
CA CYS A 665 -12.67 -8.21 36.56
C CYS A 665 -11.51 -9.17 36.67
N THR A 666 -11.35 -10.05 35.70
CA THR A 666 -10.16 -10.90 35.55
C THR A 666 -8.95 -10.05 35.21
N LYS A 667 -7.84 -10.21 35.91
CA LYS A 667 -6.62 -9.43 35.72
C LYS A 667 -5.48 -10.31 35.25
N ILE A 668 -4.87 -9.96 34.12
CA ILE A 668 -3.69 -10.62 33.56
C ILE A 668 -2.54 -9.62 33.59
N VAL A 669 -1.50 -9.91 34.37
CA VAL A 669 -0.39 -8.99 34.59
C VAL A 669 0.91 -9.62 34.08
N ILE A 670 1.60 -8.91 33.18
CA ILE A 670 3.00 -9.23 32.86
C ILE A 670 3.84 -8.51 33.91
N ALA A 671 4.40 -9.31 34.82
CA ALA A 671 5.08 -8.78 36.00
C ALA A 671 6.60 -8.86 35.88
N HIS A 672 7.23 -7.72 36.12
CA HIS A 672 8.68 -7.59 36.37
C HIS A 672 8.99 -7.09 37.78
N ARG A 673 7.95 -6.71 38.55
CA ARG A 673 8.08 -6.23 39.94
C ARG A 673 7.55 -7.25 40.94
N LEU A 674 8.22 -7.35 42.06
CA LEU A 674 7.96 -8.34 43.09
C LEU A 674 6.56 -8.25 43.69
N GLU A 675 6.10 -7.04 44.04
CA GLU A 675 4.78 -6.79 44.63
C GLU A 675 3.63 -7.31 43.78
N THR A 676 3.74 -7.18 42.47
CA THR A 676 2.70 -7.62 41.52
C THR A 676 2.62 -9.14 41.43
N ILE A 677 3.77 -9.81 41.58
CA ILE A 677 3.88 -11.28 41.54
C ILE A 677 3.34 -11.88 42.84
N LEU A 678 3.65 -11.25 43.98
CA LEU A 678 3.22 -11.73 45.31
C LEU A 678 1.71 -11.72 45.49
N ASN A 679 1.00 -10.75 44.86
CA ASN A 679 -0.43 -10.57 45.00
C ASN A 679 -1.26 -11.32 43.94
N ALA A 680 -0.63 -12.13 43.08
CA ALA A 680 -1.34 -12.92 42.08
C ALA A 680 -1.90 -14.22 42.65
N ASP A 681 -3.17 -14.51 42.31
CA ASP A 681 -3.82 -15.78 42.70
C ASP A 681 -3.13 -16.98 42.02
N LYS A 682 -2.55 -16.74 40.82
CA LYS A 682 -1.89 -17.78 40.06
C LYS A 682 -0.78 -17.20 39.18
N ILE A 683 0.34 -17.92 39.12
CA ILE A 683 1.51 -17.52 38.35
C ILE A 683 1.75 -18.55 37.26
N PHE A 684 1.97 -18.07 36.02
CA PHE A 684 2.41 -18.89 34.90
C PHE A 684 3.83 -18.48 34.53
N VAL A 685 4.76 -19.43 34.61
CA VAL A 685 6.16 -19.20 34.27
C VAL A 685 6.42 -19.62 32.83
N LEU A 686 6.85 -18.67 32.00
CA LEU A 686 7.14 -18.89 30.60
C LEU A 686 8.64 -18.96 30.32
N ARG A 687 9.06 -19.99 29.55
CA ARG A 687 10.39 -20.14 29.00
C ARG A 687 10.34 -20.66 27.58
N ASP A 688 11.04 -20.00 26.64
CA ASP A 688 11.14 -20.39 25.23
C ASP A 688 9.77 -20.62 24.52
N GLY A 689 8.75 -19.87 24.94
CA GLY A 689 7.39 -19.94 24.38
C GLY A 689 6.51 -21.04 24.98
N GLU A 690 6.90 -21.68 26.06
CA GLU A 690 6.16 -22.73 26.76
C GLU A 690 5.90 -22.35 28.22
N ILE A 691 4.78 -22.81 28.80
CA ILE A 691 4.52 -22.70 30.26
C ILE A 691 5.24 -23.86 30.93
N VAL A 692 6.26 -23.54 31.72
CA VAL A 692 7.11 -24.56 32.39
C VAL A 692 6.71 -24.81 33.84
N GLN A 693 6.12 -23.81 34.52
CA GLN A 693 5.64 -23.96 35.90
C GLN A 693 4.33 -23.17 36.08
N THR A 694 3.44 -23.64 36.93
CA THR A 694 2.20 -22.98 37.28
C THR A 694 1.89 -23.24 38.76
N GLY A 695 1.49 -22.21 39.52
CA GLY A 695 1.14 -22.34 40.93
C GLY A 695 1.03 -20.98 41.63
N HIS A 696 0.86 -21.02 42.94
CA HIS A 696 0.94 -19.84 43.83
C HIS A 696 2.40 -19.49 44.16
N HIS A 697 2.65 -18.25 44.53
CA HIS A 697 3.97 -17.77 44.89
C HIS A 697 4.65 -18.67 45.97
N ASN A 698 3.91 -18.98 47.03
CA ASN A 698 4.44 -19.74 48.18
C ASN A 698 4.89 -21.17 47.80
N ASP A 699 4.22 -21.78 46.83
CA ASP A 699 4.50 -23.11 46.33
C ASP A 699 5.73 -23.09 45.39
N LEU A 700 5.73 -22.11 44.46
CA LEU A 700 6.77 -22.01 43.44
C LEU A 700 8.16 -21.60 43.97
N VAL A 701 8.19 -20.77 45.02
CA VAL A 701 9.47 -20.37 45.69
C VAL A 701 10.15 -21.56 46.38
N GLN A 702 9.37 -22.51 46.90
CA GLN A 702 9.91 -23.69 47.58
C GLN A 702 10.41 -24.76 46.60
N GLN A 703 9.87 -24.78 45.39
CA GLN A 703 10.24 -25.74 44.35
C GLN A 703 11.50 -25.28 43.60
N PRO A 704 12.47 -26.18 43.33
CA PRO A 704 13.55 -25.84 42.41
C PRO A 704 13.02 -25.66 41.00
N GLY A 705 13.43 -24.57 40.33
CA GLY A 705 13.01 -24.30 38.98
C GLY A 705 13.13 -22.83 38.57
N ASP A 706 12.71 -22.53 37.34
CA ASP A 706 12.87 -21.22 36.71
C ASP A 706 12.27 -20.07 37.54
N TYR A 707 11.15 -20.30 38.24
CA TYR A 707 10.54 -19.28 39.09
C TYR A 707 11.46 -18.84 40.23
N LYS A 708 12.05 -19.81 40.95
CA LYS A 708 12.94 -19.55 42.09
C LYS A 708 14.18 -18.77 41.66
N ASP A 709 14.74 -19.13 40.51
CA ASP A 709 15.94 -18.46 39.96
C ASP A 709 15.62 -17.02 39.55
N LEU A 710 14.47 -16.79 38.89
CA LEU A 710 13.98 -15.44 38.55
C LEU A 710 13.69 -14.61 39.80
N PHE A 711 13.02 -15.19 40.80
CA PHE A 711 12.66 -14.51 42.03
C PHE A 711 13.91 -14.05 42.81
N ASN A 712 14.91 -14.91 42.94
CA ASN A 712 16.19 -14.56 43.57
C ASN A 712 16.90 -13.42 42.83
N THR A 713 16.89 -13.45 41.51
CA THR A 713 17.49 -12.39 40.66
C THR A 713 16.76 -11.05 40.82
N VAL A 714 15.44 -11.05 41.01
CA VAL A 714 14.64 -9.83 41.24
C VAL A 714 14.93 -9.25 42.63
N ILE A 715 15.00 -10.08 43.68
CA ILE A 715 15.33 -9.63 45.03
C ILE A 715 16.74 -9.01 45.09
N GLU A 716 17.71 -9.60 44.38
CA GLU A 716 19.08 -9.05 44.33
C GLU A 716 19.14 -7.69 43.64
N LYS A 717 18.22 -7.37 42.73
CA LYS A 717 18.16 -6.09 42.04
C LYS A 717 17.36 -5.02 42.80
N GLU A 718 16.45 -5.40 43.69
CA GLU A 718 15.67 -4.46 44.54
C GLU A 718 16.37 -4.14 45.88
N LYS A 719 17.42 -4.87 46.29
CA LYS A 719 18.37 -4.56 47.35
C LYS A 719 19.47 -3.63 46.83
#